data_4a1e225836e64fd577df79e44793cb6c
#
_entry.id   4a1e225836e64fd577df79e44793cb6c
#
_cell.length_a   1.000
_cell.length_b   1.000
_cell.length_c   1.000
_cell.angle_alpha   90.00
_cell.angle_beta   90.00
_cell.angle_gamma   90.00
#
_symmetry.space_group_name_H-M   'P 1'
#
loop_
_entity.id
_entity.type
_entity.pdbx_description
1 polymer ?
#
loop_
_entity_poly.entity_id
_entity_poly.type
_entity_poly.pdbx_seq_one_letter_code
_entity_poly.pdbx_strand_id
1 'polypeptide(L)'
;MTEDQIISILNRELRASSGYIGGEIVTRRRKSLEYYLGKPFGNEQEGRSQVVSTDVSDTVESLMPSLMKIFTAGDNIFHCEPAGPEDEKVAKQASDYINHVFYKENRGFSAIYTAFKDALVQKNGILKVYWDDSEKTSREEYKRLTDDEYNLLIADKEVSVNEHKEYEEEFEDDNGKVIDKVKFHDVVIYKTQMYGQVKIDPIPPEEFLIERRAKSIDSANFVCHRVNMTRHALIEMGYDPEIVNNLPTGDAEYYLEDRQVRYQDTDFSAPQDRGDKSTDEILIHECYVRLDLNEDGKSELHKICMAGTGSYRILGMDEIDSIPFVSMTPIIMPHRFYGRSVSELIEDIQLIKSTVMRQMLDNMYLTNNNRIAIQDGQVAMDDLLTNRPGGIVRTKQPPANVMQVMTAQPITEQASGLLAYLDSVREARSGVTKTAQGLQADALNVDTATGMNQVLNQSQMRMELIARTFAETGVKDLGIKIFELLCKYQQKEKLVRIRGEFVPMTPFEWRDRVNLSVKVGLGTGSKEQQLILLNAILQRQLQAIQLQQNVYGPVVNLKNIYSTLQKLVENAGLGSVEPFFMDPEVGAAQMPQLPPKPPTEFEKVSLAQVQGENQRAILDSEVQMKKLESGLRQKLLDFELQVKEMELKYGTKINELEMKNRSMIEQQQVRQSGDLFKEIMKGQKQFFNGKGSKQTDFGGEKGPATAGRTPDERGV
;
A
#
# COMPACT_ATOMS: atom_id res chain seq x y z
N MET A 1 28.05 -9.95 -30.26
CA MET A 1 27.29 -8.80 -30.86
C MET A 1 28.18 -7.54 -30.90
N THR A 2 28.00 -6.65 -31.90
CA THR A 2 28.66 -5.34 -31.96
C THR A 2 27.87 -4.29 -31.17
N GLU A 3 28.55 -3.21 -30.74
CA GLU A 3 27.91 -2.09 -29.99
C GLU A 3 26.73 -1.48 -30.76
N ASP A 4 26.87 -1.28 -32.07
CA ASP A 4 25.80 -0.75 -32.92
C ASP A 4 24.58 -1.67 -32.99
N GLN A 5 24.78 -2.98 -32.95
CA GLN A 5 23.68 -3.96 -32.91
C GLN A 5 22.93 -3.86 -31.57
N ILE A 6 23.67 -3.75 -30.46
CA ILE A 6 23.10 -3.58 -29.12
C ILE A 6 22.27 -2.30 -29.04
N ILE A 7 22.83 -1.17 -29.49
CA ILE A 7 22.13 0.14 -29.54
C ILE A 7 20.85 0.02 -30.39
N SER A 8 20.90 -0.67 -31.54
CA SER A 8 19.75 -0.86 -32.42
C SER A 8 18.64 -1.65 -31.73
N ILE A 9 18.99 -2.72 -31.00
CA ILE A 9 18.03 -3.54 -30.25
C ILE A 9 17.41 -2.72 -29.12
N LEU A 10 18.24 -2.04 -28.31
CA LEU A 10 17.79 -1.22 -27.19
C LEU A 10 16.89 -0.07 -27.66
N ASN A 11 17.23 0.60 -28.77
CA ASN A 11 16.41 1.67 -29.34
C ASN A 11 15.04 1.13 -29.81
N ARG A 12 14.99 -0.07 -30.40
CA ARG A 12 13.75 -0.71 -30.77
C ARG A 12 12.86 -0.99 -29.55
N GLU A 13 13.44 -1.58 -28.49
CA GLU A 13 12.72 -1.89 -27.26
C GLU A 13 12.27 -0.62 -26.50
N LEU A 14 13.12 0.41 -26.45
CA LEU A 14 12.79 1.72 -25.90
C LEU A 14 11.60 2.36 -26.64
N ARG A 15 11.61 2.38 -27.97
CA ARG A 15 10.50 2.92 -28.78
C ARG A 15 9.24 2.12 -28.60
N ALA A 16 9.33 0.78 -28.55
CA ALA A 16 8.18 -0.09 -28.32
C ALA A 16 7.56 0.12 -26.93
N SER A 17 8.39 0.23 -25.90
CA SER A 17 7.95 0.46 -24.52
C SER A 17 7.43 1.88 -24.32
N SER A 18 8.12 2.89 -24.84
CA SER A 18 7.67 4.29 -24.81
C SER A 18 6.35 4.48 -25.56
N GLY A 19 6.19 3.88 -26.74
CA GLY A 19 4.95 3.96 -27.52
C GLY A 19 3.76 3.29 -26.80
N TYR A 20 4.00 2.18 -26.09
CA TYR A 20 2.99 1.53 -25.27
C TYR A 20 2.57 2.37 -24.07
N ILE A 21 3.55 2.92 -23.35
CA ILE A 21 3.31 3.72 -22.16
C ILE A 21 2.81 5.11 -22.55
N GLY A 22 3.41 5.75 -23.57
CA GLY A 22 3.07 7.10 -24.04
C GLY A 22 1.68 7.25 -24.62
N GLY A 23 1.02 6.15 -24.99
CA GLY A 23 -0.37 6.17 -25.46
C GLY A 23 -1.39 6.24 -24.32
N GLU A 24 -2.01 5.10 -24.02
CA GLU A 24 -3.15 5.04 -23.09
C GLU A 24 -2.74 5.21 -21.63
N ILE A 25 -1.56 4.70 -21.23
CA ILE A 25 -1.15 4.65 -19.82
C ILE A 25 -0.80 6.05 -19.31
N VAL A 26 0.00 6.80 -20.04
CA VAL A 26 0.39 8.18 -19.70
C VAL A 26 -0.84 9.08 -19.61
N THR A 27 -1.71 9.02 -20.62
CA THR A 27 -2.95 9.81 -20.61
C THR A 27 -3.83 9.51 -19.39
N ARG A 28 -3.96 8.23 -19.01
CA ARG A 28 -4.73 7.85 -17.83
C ARG A 28 -4.05 8.26 -16.52
N ARG A 29 -2.72 8.13 -16.41
CA ARG A 29 -1.96 8.56 -15.24
C ARG A 29 -2.08 10.07 -15.05
N ARG A 30 -1.88 10.84 -16.11
CA ARG A 30 -2.05 12.29 -16.11
C ARG A 30 -3.44 12.69 -15.63
N LYS A 31 -4.46 12.09 -16.22
CA LYS A 31 -5.85 12.32 -15.83
C LYS A 31 -6.09 12.00 -14.36
N SER A 32 -5.64 10.85 -13.88
CA SER A 32 -5.79 10.46 -12.48
C SER A 32 -5.09 11.45 -11.53
N LEU A 33 -3.92 11.95 -11.92
CA LEU A 33 -3.19 12.94 -11.14
C LEU A 33 -3.88 14.33 -11.15
N GLU A 34 -4.43 14.76 -12.29
CA GLU A 34 -5.23 15.98 -12.40
C GLU A 34 -6.48 15.91 -11.51
N TYR A 35 -7.17 14.77 -11.49
CA TYR A 35 -8.32 14.54 -10.62
C TYR A 35 -7.93 14.54 -9.14
N TYR A 36 -6.79 13.92 -8.79
CA TYR A 36 -6.26 13.94 -7.44
C TYR A 36 -5.91 15.36 -6.97
N LEU A 37 -5.32 16.18 -7.85
CA LEU A 37 -4.98 17.58 -7.58
C LEU A 37 -6.19 18.52 -7.63
N GLY A 38 -7.37 18.05 -8.02
CA GLY A 38 -8.57 18.88 -8.15
C GLY A 38 -8.48 19.92 -9.26
N LYS A 39 -7.68 19.65 -10.32
CA LYS A 39 -7.57 20.56 -11.45
C LYS A 39 -8.89 20.67 -12.21
N PRO A 40 -9.18 21.84 -12.82
CA PRO A 40 -10.34 22.00 -13.70
C PRO A 40 -10.35 20.99 -14.84
N PHE A 41 -11.53 20.51 -15.21
CA PHE A 41 -11.68 19.48 -16.26
C PHE A 41 -11.63 20.04 -17.69
N GLY A 42 -11.57 21.37 -17.86
CA GLY A 42 -11.60 22.03 -19.15
C GLY A 42 -13.01 22.21 -19.76
N ASN A 43 -14.05 21.83 -19.03
CA ASN A 43 -15.45 22.04 -19.41
C ASN A 43 -16.13 23.19 -18.65
N GLU A 44 -15.35 23.98 -17.92
CA GLU A 44 -15.79 25.13 -17.18
C GLU A 44 -16.23 26.27 -18.15
N GLN A 45 -17.31 26.94 -17.79
CA GLN A 45 -17.83 28.09 -18.55
C GLN A 45 -17.54 29.36 -17.77
N GLU A 46 -17.02 30.36 -18.47
CA GLU A 46 -16.80 31.68 -17.89
C GLU A 46 -18.12 32.31 -17.43
N GLY A 47 -18.11 32.93 -16.26
CA GLY A 47 -19.31 33.50 -15.63
C GLY A 47 -20.25 32.51 -14.96
N ARG A 48 -19.86 31.24 -14.86
CA ARG A 48 -20.58 30.19 -14.12
C ARG A 48 -19.71 29.60 -13.03
N SER A 49 -20.31 28.77 -12.17
CA SER A 49 -19.59 28.06 -11.12
C SER A 49 -18.54 27.09 -11.71
N GLN A 50 -17.30 27.16 -11.19
CA GLN A 50 -16.16 26.35 -11.62
C GLN A 50 -15.70 25.37 -10.52
N VAL A 51 -16.54 25.10 -9.53
CA VAL A 51 -16.20 24.22 -8.40
C VAL A 51 -15.88 22.82 -8.88
N VAL A 52 -14.79 22.26 -8.34
CA VAL A 52 -14.36 20.88 -8.56
C VAL A 52 -14.46 20.14 -7.22
N SER A 53 -15.09 18.97 -7.23
CA SER A 53 -15.11 18.06 -6.08
C SER A 53 -13.77 17.32 -5.97
N THR A 54 -13.31 17.01 -4.75
CA THR A 54 -12.00 16.37 -4.47
C THR A 54 -12.14 14.91 -4.07
N ASP A 55 -13.16 14.19 -4.57
CA ASP A 55 -13.47 12.82 -4.15
C ASP A 55 -12.30 11.83 -4.29
N VAL A 56 -11.48 11.99 -5.31
CA VAL A 56 -10.29 11.15 -5.54
C VAL A 56 -9.25 11.40 -4.45
N SER A 57 -8.93 12.68 -4.18
CA SER A 57 -7.99 13.04 -3.13
C SER A 57 -8.48 12.56 -1.77
N ASP A 58 -9.72 12.85 -1.42
CA ASP A 58 -10.32 12.48 -0.14
C ASP A 58 -10.29 10.97 0.10
N THR A 59 -10.53 10.19 -0.95
CA THR A 59 -10.51 8.73 -0.86
C THR A 59 -9.08 8.18 -0.71
N VAL A 60 -8.13 8.68 -1.49
CA VAL A 60 -6.72 8.26 -1.40
C VAL A 60 -6.14 8.62 -0.05
N GLU A 61 -6.33 9.87 0.43
CA GLU A 61 -5.84 10.31 1.73
C GLU A 61 -6.50 9.57 2.90
N SER A 62 -7.73 9.09 2.74
CA SER A 62 -8.40 8.26 3.76
C SER A 62 -7.88 6.81 3.79
N LEU A 63 -7.44 6.27 2.64
CA LEU A 63 -6.86 4.92 2.56
C LEU A 63 -5.43 4.87 3.10
N MET A 64 -4.63 5.91 2.86
CA MET A 64 -3.21 5.94 3.21
C MET A 64 -2.92 5.66 4.69
N PRO A 65 -3.56 6.30 5.69
CA PRO A 65 -3.29 6.03 7.09
C PRO A 65 -3.58 4.57 7.49
N SER A 66 -4.65 4.00 6.95
CA SER A 66 -5.03 2.62 7.23
C SER A 66 -4.04 1.63 6.62
N LEU A 67 -3.62 1.84 5.37
CA LEU A 67 -2.61 1.03 4.70
C LEU A 67 -1.26 1.16 5.43
N MET A 68 -0.82 2.37 5.72
CA MET A 68 0.43 2.58 6.46
C MET A 68 0.40 1.91 7.82
N LYS A 69 -0.72 2.02 8.55
CA LYS A 69 -0.88 1.34 9.85
C LYS A 69 -0.73 -0.18 9.75
N ILE A 70 -1.25 -0.81 8.69
CA ILE A 70 -1.13 -2.27 8.48
C ILE A 70 0.34 -2.68 8.37
N PHE A 71 1.16 -1.91 7.64
CA PHE A 71 2.57 -2.24 7.42
C PHE A 71 3.51 -1.73 8.51
N THR A 72 3.17 -0.63 9.19
CA THR A 72 4.06 0.02 10.16
C THR A 72 3.62 -0.13 11.62
N ALA A 73 2.52 -0.86 11.89
CA ALA A 73 2.04 -1.10 13.25
C ALA A 73 3.00 -1.95 14.10
N GLY A 74 3.78 -2.82 13.47
CA GLY A 74 4.85 -3.62 14.08
C GLY A 74 6.23 -3.03 13.83
N ASP A 75 7.20 -3.35 14.67
CA ASP A 75 8.59 -2.94 14.47
C ASP A 75 9.25 -3.70 13.31
N ASN A 76 8.67 -4.84 12.90
CA ASN A 76 9.18 -5.72 11.85
C ASN A 76 8.12 -5.94 10.78
N ILE A 77 8.37 -5.44 9.55
CA ILE A 77 7.59 -5.76 8.36
C ILE A 77 8.06 -7.10 7.77
N PHE A 78 9.38 -7.24 7.65
CA PHE A 78 10.01 -8.43 7.09
C PHE A 78 10.25 -9.46 8.18
N HIS A 79 9.89 -10.69 7.88
CA HIS A 79 10.09 -11.82 8.78
C HIS A 79 10.81 -12.93 8.03
N CYS A 80 11.95 -13.33 8.57
CA CYS A 80 12.71 -14.44 8.05
C CYS A 80 12.31 -15.72 8.78
N GLU A 81 12.03 -16.77 8.03
CA GLU A 81 11.72 -18.08 8.53
C GLU A 81 12.94 -18.98 8.42
N PRO A 82 13.29 -19.76 9.45
CA PRO A 82 14.44 -20.64 9.39
C PRO A 82 14.20 -21.77 8.39
N ALA A 83 15.23 -22.14 7.64
CA ALA A 83 15.19 -23.29 6.75
C ALA A 83 15.28 -24.63 7.54
N GLY A 84 16.05 -24.62 8.63
CA GLY A 84 16.22 -25.75 9.55
C GLY A 84 15.99 -25.37 11.03
N PRO A 85 15.81 -26.33 11.93
CA PRO A 85 15.59 -26.05 13.36
C PRO A 85 16.77 -25.34 14.04
N GLU A 86 18.00 -25.54 13.53
CA GLU A 86 19.21 -24.87 14.00
C GLU A 86 19.32 -23.42 13.59
N ASP A 87 18.58 -23.00 12.57
CA ASP A 87 18.68 -21.67 11.96
C ASP A 87 17.75 -20.63 12.60
N GLU A 88 17.01 -20.97 13.67
CA GLU A 88 16.05 -20.08 14.33
C GLU A 88 16.68 -18.76 14.80
N LYS A 89 17.89 -18.83 15.37
CA LYS A 89 18.61 -17.64 15.82
C LYS A 89 19.06 -16.79 14.64
N VAL A 90 19.54 -17.41 13.57
CA VAL A 90 19.98 -16.74 12.34
C VAL A 90 18.81 -16.04 11.66
N ALA A 91 17.66 -16.72 11.56
CA ALA A 91 16.45 -16.14 10.98
C ALA A 91 15.94 -14.93 11.77
N LYS A 92 16.04 -14.97 13.11
CA LYS A 92 15.69 -13.82 13.95
C LYS A 92 16.64 -12.65 13.74
N GLN A 93 17.96 -12.90 13.71
CA GLN A 93 18.97 -11.88 13.43
C GLN A 93 18.79 -11.28 12.04
N ALA A 94 18.55 -12.10 11.02
CA ALA A 94 18.28 -11.64 9.65
C ALA A 94 17.02 -10.76 9.59
N SER A 95 15.93 -11.17 10.26
CA SER A 95 14.71 -10.36 10.36
C SER A 95 14.98 -8.99 10.96
N ASP A 96 15.64 -8.96 12.12
CA ASP A 96 15.93 -7.71 12.82
C ASP A 96 16.86 -6.80 12.00
N TYR A 97 17.85 -7.39 11.29
CA TYR A 97 18.78 -6.63 10.47
C TYR A 97 18.17 -6.07 9.19
N ILE A 98 17.37 -6.84 8.45
CA ILE A 98 16.66 -6.34 7.26
C ILE A 98 15.75 -5.17 7.63
N ASN A 99 15.00 -5.29 8.73
CA ASN A 99 14.15 -4.20 9.21
C ASN A 99 14.98 -2.99 9.65
N HIS A 100 16.15 -3.19 10.26
CA HIS A 100 17.08 -2.11 10.60
C HIS A 100 17.57 -1.37 9.35
N VAL A 101 18.04 -2.10 8.32
CA VAL A 101 18.47 -1.53 7.03
C VAL A 101 17.33 -0.75 6.39
N PHE A 102 16.13 -1.32 6.40
CA PHE A 102 14.96 -0.69 5.82
C PHE A 102 14.54 0.60 6.54
N TYR A 103 14.38 0.57 7.86
CA TYR A 103 13.85 1.71 8.61
C TYR A 103 14.91 2.74 9.02
N LYS A 104 16.12 2.28 9.38
CA LYS A 104 17.16 3.13 9.99
C LYS A 104 18.19 3.62 8.97
N GLU A 105 18.67 2.74 8.11
CA GLU A 105 19.65 3.11 7.09
C GLU A 105 18.98 3.76 5.87
N ASN A 106 17.78 3.31 5.53
CA ASN A 106 16.93 3.89 4.50
C ASN A 106 15.68 4.51 5.15
N ARG A 107 15.15 5.56 4.59
CA ARG A 107 13.88 6.16 5.04
C ARG A 107 12.69 5.30 4.59
N GLY A 108 12.65 4.03 5.02
CA GLY A 108 11.74 3.01 4.53
C GLY A 108 10.26 3.39 4.63
N PHE A 109 9.87 4.09 5.72
CA PHE A 109 8.52 4.62 5.85
C PHE A 109 8.16 5.57 4.69
N SER A 110 9.05 6.53 4.39
CA SER A 110 8.83 7.50 3.31
C SER A 110 8.81 6.84 1.94
N ALA A 111 9.69 5.86 1.72
CA ALA A 111 9.76 5.13 0.45
C ALA A 111 8.48 4.34 0.18
N ILE A 112 7.99 3.58 1.16
CA ILE A 112 6.71 2.83 1.04
C ILE A 112 5.53 3.80 0.91
N TYR A 113 5.50 4.89 1.69
CA TYR A 113 4.42 5.89 1.61
C TYR A 113 4.31 6.45 0.19
N THR A 114 5.44 6.85 -0.40
CA THR A 114 5.48 7.39 -1.77
C THR A 114 5.02 6.34 -2.79
N ALA A 115 5.55 5.10 -2.71
CA ALA A 115 5.18 4.03 -3.61
C ALA A 115 3.69 3.65 -3.52
N PHE A 116 3.13 3.57 -2.30
CA PHE A 116 1.70 3.30 -2.12
C PHE A 116 0.84 4.42 -2.68
N LYS A 117 1.23 5.68 -2.46
CA LYS A 117 0.50 6.83 -2.97
C LYS A 117 0.52 6.88 -4.49
N ASP A 118 1.69 6.67 -5.10
CA ASP A 118 1.80 6.56 -6.57
C ASP A 118 0.96 5.39 -7.10
N ALA A 119 0.97 4.24 -6.46
CA ALA A 119 0.16 3.09 -6.85
C ALA A 119 -1.35 3.39 -6.79
N LEU A 120 -1.82 4.02 -5.71
CA LEU A 120 -3.24 4.37 -5.55
C LEU A 120 -3.71 5.41 -6.56
N VAL A 121 -2.84 6.34 -6.95
CA VAL A 121 -3.15 7.42 -7.91
C VAL A 121 -2.83 6.98 -9.34
N GLN A 122 -1.64 6.42 -9.59
CA GLN A 122 -1.07 6.23 -10.93
C GLN A 122 -0.89 4.76 -11.35
N LYS A 123 -1.61 3.81 -10.77
CA LYS A 123 -1.65 2.36 -11.06
C LYS A 123 -0.56 1.53 -10.39
N ASN A 124 0.70 1.95 -10.45
CA ASN A 124 1.84 1.23 -9.90
C ASN A 124 2.74 2.20 -9.14
N GLY A 125 3.21 1.79 -7.98
CA GLY A 125 4.30 2.44 -7.26
C GLY A 125 5.56 1.61 -7.46
N ILE A 126 6.67 2.26 -7.77
CA ILE A 126 7.92 1.60 -8.15
C ILE A 126 9.01 2.01 -7.17
N LEU A 127 9.76 1.03 -6.69
CA LEU A 127 10.95 1.22 -5.88
C LEU A 127 12.16 0.63 -6.59
N LYS A 128 13.28 1.32 -6.56
CA LYS A 128 14.59 0.81 -6.97
C LYS A 128 15.37 0.41 -5.73
N VAL A 129 15.91 -0.80 -5.72
CA VAL A 129 16.70 -1.35 -4.61
C VAL A 129 18.06 -1.75 -5.16
N TYR A 130 19.09 -1.08 -4.70
CA TYR A 130 20.44 -1.28 -5.23
C TYR A 130 21.50 -1.15 -4.14
N TRP A 131 22.66 -1.67 -4.42
CA TRP A 131 23.82 -1.49 -3.57
C TRP A 131 24.55 -0.22 -3.97
N ASP A 132 24.88 0.62 -3.00
CA ASP A 132 25.59 1.87 -3.19
C ASP A 132 26.96 1.76 -2.51
N ASP A 133 28.00 1.79 -3.31
CA ASP A 133 29.40 1.79 -2.87
C ASP A 133 29.94 3.22 -2.74
N SER A 134 29.10 4.17 -2.32
CA SER A 134 29.53 5.55 -2.20
C SER A 134 30.69 5.71 -1.24
N GLU A 135 31.68 6.46 -1.68
CA GLU A 135 32.83 6.87 -0.90
C GLU A 135 32.44 8.08 -0.04
N LYS A 136 32.66 7.97 1.26
CA LYS A 136 32.58 9.14 2.16
C LYS A 136 33.95 9.65 2.43
N THR A 137 34.22 10.84 1.91
CA THR A 137 35.46 11.57 2.20
C THR A 137 35.24 12.49 3.39
N SER A 138 35.95 12.23 4.48
CA SER A 138 36.00 13.11 5.65
C SER A 138 37.29 13.92 5.63
N ARG A 139 37.19 15.24 5.84
CA ARG A 139 38.35 16.11 6.03
C ARG A 139 38.71 16.13 7.51
N GLU A 140 39.93 15.69 7.81
CA GLU A 140 40.46 15.69 9.17
C GLU A 140 41.76 16.52 9.22
N GLU A 141 41.93 17.31 10.28
CA GLU A 141 43.10 18.16 10.50
C GLU A 141 43.85 17.68 11.73
N TYR A 142 45.08 17.26 11.54
CA TYR A 142 45.96 16.83 12.62
C TYR A 142 47.09 17.85 12.79
N LYS A 143 47.39 18.19 14.04
CA LYS A 143 48.44 19.16 14.41
C LYS A 143 49.46 18.52 15.34
N ARG A 144 50.72 18.87 15.15
CA ARG A 144 51.82 18.40 15.99
C ARG A 144 52.00 16.89 15.99
N LEU A 145 51.88 16.25 14.84
CA LEU A 145 52.19 14.83 14.70
C LEU A 145 53.71 14.65 14.69
N THR A 146 54.18 13.64 15.38
CA THR A 146 55.56 13.17 15.28
C THR A 146 55.79 12.44 13.95
N ASP A 147 57.09 12.27 13.53
CA ASP A 147 57.46 11.52 12.32
C ASP A 147 56.83 10.13 12.29
N ASP A 148 56.82 9.44 13.43
CA ASP A 148 56.27 8.08 13.50
C ASP A 148 54.73 8.07 13.34
N GLU A 149 54.02 9.03 13.99
CA GLU A 149 52.59 9.17 13.86
C GLU A 149 52.17 9.58 12.44
N TYR A 150 52.93 10.47 11.81
CA TYR A 150 52.71 10.88 10.43
C TYR A 150 52.89 9.71 9.45
N ASN A 151 53.99 8.93 9.62
CA ASN A 151 54.24 7.75 8.79
C ASN A 151 53.16 6.67 8.97
N LEU A 152 52.64 6.51 10.17
CA LEU A 152 51.55 5.57 10.47
C LEU A 152 50.22 6.04 9.81
N LEU A 153 50.00 7.36 9.81
CA LEU A 153 48.81 7.96 9.17
C LEU A 153 48.82 7.79 7.67
N ILE A 154 49.98 7.97 7.01
CA ILE A 154 50.11 7.83 5.55
C ILE A 154 50.13 6.36 5.10
N ALA A 155 50.49 5.44 6.00
CA ALA A 155 50.47 4.01 5.70
C ALA A 155 49.04 3.46 5.47
N ASP A 156 48.02 4.18 5.95
CA ASP A 156 46.62 3.85 5.70
C ASP A 156 46.24 4.20 4.25
N LYS A 157 45.83 3.20 3.48
CA LYS A 157 45.45 3.35 2.06
C LYS A 157 44.19 4.22 1.87
N GLU A 158 43.41 4.41 2.92
CA GLU A 158 42.18 5.22 2.92
C GLU A 158 42.46 6.71 3.08
N VAL A 159 43.74 7.11 3.31
CA VAL A 159 44.17 8.47 3.61
C VAL A 159 44.88 9.10 2.44
N SER A 160 44.41 10.25 2.00
CA SER A 160 45.13 11.13 1.05
C SER A 160 45.50 12.46 1.71
N VAL A 161 46.78 12.86 1.58
CA VAL A 161 47.27 14.12 2.18
C VAL A 161 46.99 15.26 1.20
N ASN A 162 46.27 16.28 1.67
CA ASN A 162 45.94 17.48 0.89
C ASN A 162 46.93 18.62 1.18
N GLU A 163 47.15 18.90 2.48
CA GLU A 163 48.10 19.93 2.92
C GLU A 163 49.03 19.34 3.96
N HIS A 164 50.33 19.61 3.84
CA HIS A 164 51.33 19.17 4.78
C HIS A 164 52.28 20.33 5.09
N LYS A 165 52.48 20.62 6.38
CA LYS A 165 53.43 21.60 6.92
C LYS A 165 54.33 20.89 7.88
N GLU A 166 55.63 20.95 7.62
CA GLU A 166 56.68 20.45 8.51
C GLU A 166 57.37 21.61 9.18
N TYR A 167 57.58 21.51 10.50
CA TYR A 167 58.31 22.49 11.29
C TYR A 167 59.07 21.81 12.45
N GLU A 168 60.17 22.46 12.90
CA GLU A 168 61.00 21.96 13.98
C GLU A 168 60.74 22.82 15.23
N GLU A 169 60.45 22.19 16.35
CA GLU A 169 60.43 22.87 17.67
C GLU A 169 61.66 22.51 18.46
N GLU A 170 62.33 23.55 19.00
CA GLU A 170 63.50 23.40 19.87
C GLU A 170 63.01 23.35 21.33
N PHE A 171 63.39 22.28 22.02
CA PHE A 171 63.10 22.13 23.44
C PHE A 171 64.35 22.58 24.21
N GLU A 172 64.18 23.63 25.05
CA GLU A 172 65.24 24.19 25.89
C GLU A 172 65.13 23.66 27.32
N ASP A 173 66.28 23.40 27.98
CA ASP A 173 66.33 23.10 29.42
C ASP A 173 66.16 24.39 30.22
N ASP A 174 65.90 24.25 31.54
CA ASP A 174 65.78 25.38 32.50
C ASP A 174 66.95 26.39 32.47
N ASN A 175 68.05 26.04 31.82
CA ASN A 175 69.23 26.88 31.62
C ASN A 175 69.33 27.51 30.18
N GLY A 176 68.27 27.41 29.33
CA GLY A 176 68.25 28.00 28.00
C GLY A 176 69.14 27.26 26.99
N LYS A 177 69.52 26.00 27.22
CA LYS A 177 70.31 25.20 26.28
C LYS A 177 69.35 24.22 25.53
N VAL A 178 69.37 24.29 24.19
CA VAL A 178 68.61 23.37 23.34
C VAL A 178 69.04 21.92 23.60
N ILE A 179 68.13 21.10 24.07
CA ILE A 179 68.36 19.69 24.39
C ILE A 179 68.04 18.81 23.21
N ASP A 180 66.93 19.12 22.53
CA ASP A 180 66.46 18.30 21.44
C ASP A 180 65.70 19.16 20.40
N LYS A 181 65.74 18.73 19.12
CA LYS A 181 64.97 19.30 18.01
C LYS A 181 64.02 18.22 17.53
N VAL A 182 62.75 18.38 17.77
CA VAL A 182 61.70 17.45 17.35
C VAL A 182 61.01 18.04 16.15
N LYS A 183 60.87 17.24 15.12
CA LYS A 183 60.08 17.59 13.93
C LYS A 183 58.61 17.30 14.17
N PHE A 184 57.79 18.26 13.84
CA PHE A 184 56.33 18.14 13.91
C PHE A 184 55.70 18.40 12.57
N HIS A 185 54.60 17.66 12.30
CA HIS A 185 53.83 17.76 11.09
C HIS A 185 52.41 18.23 11.40
N ASP A 186 51.96 19.29 10.70
CA ASP A 186 50.58 19.68 10.63
C ASP A 186 50.04 19.21 9.28
N VAL A 187 49.01 18.38 9.30
CA VAL A 187 48.50 17.70 8.10
C VAL A 187 47.01 17.82 8.00
N VAL A 188 46.53 18.19 6.82
CA VAL A 188 45.12 18.07 6.46
C VAL A 188 44.96 16.86 5.54
N ILE A 189 44.23 15.90 6.00
CA ILE A 189 44.01 14.67 5.25
C ILE A 189 42.56 14.57 4.81
N TYR A 190 42.34 13.89 3.71
CA TYR A 190 41.04 13.36 3.32
C TYR A 190 41.06 11.85 3.57
N LYS A 191 40.20 11.41 4.49
CA LYS A 191 39.99 10.00 4.74
C LYS A 191 38.77 9.53 3.94
N THR A 192 39.04 8.69 2.93
CA THR A 192 37.98 8.13 2.08
C THR A 192 37.64 6.74 2.56
N GLN A 193 36.44 6.59 3.11
CA GLN A 193 35.93 5.29 3.56
C GLN A 193 34.84 4.82 2.62
N MET A 194 34.98 3.60 2.11
CA MET A 194 33.92 2.93 1.38
C MET A 194 32.84 2.42 2.34
N TYR A 195 31.67 3.01 2.29
CA TYR A 195 30.47 2.58 3.02
C TYR A 195 29.50 1.95 2.05
N GLY A 196 29.68 0.65 1.77
CA GLY A 196 28.68 -0.08 1.03
C GLY A 196 27.38 -0.18 1.83
N GLN A 197 26.27 0.24 1.24
CA GLN A 197 24.93 0.16 1.84
C GLN A 197 23.85 -0.13 0.81
N VAL A 198 22.79 -0.79 1.26
CA VAL A 198 21.58 -0.94 0.43
C VAL A 198 20.85 0.38 0.40
N LYS A 199 20.49 0.86 -0.79
CA LYS A 199 19.63 2.03 -1.01
C LYS A 199 18.29 1.64 -1.60
N ILE A 200 17.25 2.37 -1.17
CA ILE A 200 15.87 2.17 -1.60
C ILE A 200 15.29 3.52 -1.99
N ASP A 201 15.12 3.72 -3.29
CA ASP A 201 14.62 4.97 -3.86
C ASP A 201 13.25 4.77 -4.53
N PRO A 202 12.25 5.59 -4.19
CA PRO A 202 11.00 5.61 -4.92
C PRO A 202 11.20 6.27 -6.29
N ILE A 203 10.79 5.56 -7.33
CA ILE A 203 10.92 6.01 -8.72
C ILE A 203 9.58 6.53 -9.20
N PRO A 204 9.54 7.75 -9.77
CA PRO A 204 8.33 8.25 -10.42
C PRO A 204 7.86 7.30 -11.52
N PRO A 205 6.57 6.95 -11.57
CA PRO A 205 6.08 5.99 -12.56
C PRO A 205 6.32 6.37 -14.02
N GLU A 206 6.50 7.66 -14.32
CA GLU A 206 6.83 8.19 -15.64
C GLU A 206 8.27 7.89 -16.08
N GLU A 207 9.18 7.68 -15.13
CA GLU A 207 10.59 7.37 -15.41
C GLU A 207 10.82 5.88 -15.68
N PHE A 208 9.82 5.03 -15.38
CA PHE A 208 9.92 3.59 -15.49
C PHE A 208 9.26 3.07 -16.78
N LEU A 209 10.02 2.36 -17.58
CA LEU A 209 9.54 1.71 -18.81
C LEU A 209 9.69 0.19 -18.68
N ILE A 210 8.70 -0.53 -19.21
CA ILE A 210 8.70 -1.99 -19.26
C ILE A 210 8.11 -2.46 -20.59
N GLU A 211 8.52 -3.60 -21.05
CA GLU A 211 7.98 -4.18 -22.29
C GLU A 211 6.46 -4.41 -22.19
N ARG A 212 5.76 -4.28 -23.32
CA ARG A 212 4.29 -4.37 -23.39
C ARG A 212 3.72 -5.69 -22.90
N ARG A 213 4.43 -6.79 -23.06
CA ARG A 213 3.94 -8.14 -22.77
C ARG A 213 4.34 -8.65 -21.39
N ALA A 214 5.12 -7.89 -20.65
CA ALA A 214 5.52 -8.26 -19.31
C ALA A 214 4.32 -8.43 -18.38
N LYS A 215 4.37 -9.45 -17.53
CA LYS A 215 3.40 -9.69 -16.46
C LYS A 215 3.95 -9.28 -15.10
N SER A 216 5.26 -9.40 -14.92
CA SER A 216 6.03 -8.99 -13.73
C SER A 216 7.38 -8.44 -14.18
N ILE A 217 8.07 -7.75 -13.29
CA ILE A 217 9.42 -7.21 -13.56
C ILE A 217 10.40 -8.35 -13.86
N ASP A 218 10.39 -9.42 -13.06
CA ASP A 218 11.33 -10.52 -13.21
C ASP A 218 11.14 -11.33 -14.50
N SER A 219 9.90 -11.36 -15.04
CA SER A 219 9.58 -12.03 -16.30
C SER A 219 9.79 -11.14 -17.55
N ALA A 220 10.13 -9.86 -17.35
CA ALA A 220 10.32 -8.93 -18.45
C ALA A 220 11.67 -9.17 -19.16
N ASN A 221 11.67 -9.10 -20.49
CA ASN A 221 12.91 -9.14 -21.28
C ASN A 221 13.56 -7.77 -21.36
N PHE A 222 12.79 -6.70 -21.16
CA PHE A 222 13.28 -5.33 -21.20
C PHE A 222 12.59 -4.48 -20.13
N VAL A 223 13.41 -3.80 -19.32
CA VAL A 223 13.02 -2.78 -18.36
C VAL A 223 13.98 -1.62 -18.49
N CYS A 224 13.53 -0.39 -18.38
CA CYS A 224 14.39 0.78 -18.43
C CYS A 224 13.95 1.84 -17.42
N HIS A 225 14.92 2.42 -16.75
CA HIS A 225 14.79 3.60 -15.92
C HIS A 225 15.39 4.79 -16.64
N ARG A 226 14.60 5.82 -16.85
CA ARG A 226 15.02 7.06 -17.49
C ARG A 226 15.18 8.13 -16.42
N VAL A 227 16.33 8.76 -16.37
CA VAL A 227 16.60 9.80 -15.39
C VAL A 227 17.49 10.87 -16.00
N ASN A 228 17.23 12.13 -15.64
CA ASN A 228 18.14 13.22 -15.96
C ASN A 228 19.20 13.32 -14.87
N MET A 229 20.47 13.29 -15.27
CA MET A 229 21.60 13.42 -14.37
C MET A 229 22.50 14.56 -14.86
N THR A 230 23.10 15.28 -13.91
CA THR A 230 24.10 16.32 -14.25
C THR A 230 25.39 15.67 -14.72
N ARG A 231 26.16 16.37 -15.58
CA ARG A 231 27.48 15.89 -16.03
C ARG A 231 28.40 15.60 -14.87
N HIS A 232 28.37 16.44 -13.84
CA HIS A 232 29.17 16.23 -12.63
C HIS A 232 28.84 14.91 -11.94
N ALA A 233 27.55 14.62 -11.74
CA ALA A 233 27.11 13.37 -11.10
C ALA A 233 27.54 12.13 -11.91
N LEU A 234 27.54 12.20 -13.25
CA LEU A 234 28.01 11.11 -14.09
C LEU A 234 29.53 10.88 -13.95
N ILE A 235 30.33 11.95 -13.88
CA ILE A 235 31.77 11.86 -13.67
C ILE A 235 32.07 11.31 -12.26
N GLU A 236 31.30 11.73 -11.25
CA GLU A 236 31.42 11.22 -9.87
C GLU A 236 31.09 9.73 -9.78
N MET A 237 30.16 9.23 -10.60
CA MET A 237 29.85 7.81 -10.74
C MET A 237 30.95 7.00 -11.46
N GLY A 238 32.01 7.65 -11.91
CA GLY A 238 33.16 6.99 -12.55
C GLY A 238 33.09 6.84 -14.06
N TYR A 239 32.12 7.49 -14.74
CA TYR A 239 32.08 7.50 -16.20
C TYR A 239 33.18 8.42 -16.78
N ASP A 240 33.68 8.06 -17.97
CA ASP A 240 34.76 8.79 -18.63
C ASP A 240 34.36 10.26 -18.90
N PRO A 241 35.12 11.24 -18.33
CA PRO A 241 34.84 12.65 -18.50
C PRO A 241 34.87 13.12 -19.98
N GLU A 242 35.70 12.50 -20.85
CA GLU A 242 35.74 12.86 -22.26
C GLU A 242 34.44 12.47 -22.98
N ILE A 243 33.89 11.30 -22.64
CA ILE A 243 32.64 10.84 -23.21
C ILE A 243 31.48 11.71 -22.68
N VAL A 244 31.44 11.94 -21.36
CA VAL A 244 30.37 12.69 -20.69
C VAL A 244 30.31 14.14 -21.19
N ASN A 245 31.45 14.81 -21.39
CA ASN A 245 31.48 16.19 -21.85
C ASN A 245 31.01 16.37 -23.30
N ASN A 246 31.08 15.31 -24.12
CA ASN A 246 30.67 15.31 -25.51
C ASN A 246 29.20 14.86 -25.72
N LEU A 247 28.49 14.49 -24.64
CA LEU A 247 27.06 14.09 -24.71
C LEU A 247 26.17 15.31 -24.98
N PRO A 248 25.12 15.14 -25.80
CA PRO A 248 24.12 16.17 -25.97
C PRO A 248 23.35 16.40 -24.65
N THR A 249 23.02 17.66 -24.37
CA THR A 249 22.10 18.00 -23.27
C THR A 249 20.72 17.35 -23.52
N GLY A 250 20.09 16.85 -22.45
CA GLY A 250 18.83 16.15 -22.56
C GLY A 250 17.72 17.07 -23.10
N ASP A 251 17.02 16.60 -24.13
CA ASP A 251 15.82 17.25 -24.58
C ASP A 251 14.67 17.02 -23.60
N ALA A 252 14.12 18.10 -23.09
CA ALA A 252 12.99 18.14 -22.17
C ALA A 252 11.69 17.53 -22.76
N GLU A 253 11.67 17.28 -24.06
CA GLU A 253 10.45 16.94 -24.83
C GLU A 253 9.87 15.55 -24.47
N TYR A 254 10.67 14.62 -23.93
CA TYR A 254 10.23 13.25 -23.64
C TYR A 254 9.40 13.08 -22.37
N TYR A 255 9.39 14.08 -21.47
CA TYR A 255 8.75 13.99 -20.14
C TYR A 255 7.62 15.00 -19.92
N LEU A 256 7.32 15.83 -20.92
CA LEU A 256 6.63 17.08 -20.72
C LEU A 256 5.26 16.96 -20.06
N GLU A 257 4.43 16.01 -20.47
CA GLU A 257 3.03 16.00 -20.01
C GLU A 257 2.86 15.49 -18.58
N ASP A 258 3.44 14.35 -18.23
CA ASP A 258 3.26 13.74 -16.90
C ASP A 258 4.03 14.50 -15.82
N ARG A 259 5.25 14.93 -16.14
CA ARG A 259 6.11 15.70 -15.25
C ARG A 259 5.55 17.07 -14.98
N GLN A 260 5.00 17.77 -15.98
CA GLN A 260 4.34 19.06 -15.80
C GLN A 260 3.17 18.98 -14.83
N VAL A 261 2.35 17.93 -14.91
CA VAL A 261 1.23 17.78 -13.98
C VAL A 261 1.73 17.47 -12.56
N ARG A 262 2.77 16.63 -12.41
CA ARG A 262 3.32 16.28 -11.11
C ARG A 262 3.95 17.48 -10.40
N TYR A 263 4.78 18.24 -11.09
CA TYR A 263 5.47 19.41 -10.52
C TYR A 263 4.67 20.70 -10.61
N GLN A 264 3.50 20.69 -11.28
CA GLN A 264 2.65 21.86 -11.52
C GLN A 264 3.42 23.00 -12.21
N ASP A 265 4.43 22.65 -12.97
CA ASP A 265 5.33 23.59 -13.61
C ASP A 265 4.78 24.00 -14.97
N THR A 266 4.45 25.27 -15.12
CA THR A 266 3.95 25.83 -16.37
C THR A 266 5.07 26.45 -17.22
N ASP A 267 6.21 26.75 -16.60
CA ASP A 267 7.37 27.37 -17.24
C ASP A 267 8.50 26.34 -17.44
N PHE A 268 8.29 25.43 -18.37
CA PHE A 268 9.38 24.61 -18.88
C PHE A 268 10.17 25.47 -19.91
N SER A 269 10.93 26.44 -19.43
CA SER A 269 12.00 26.99 -20.22
C SER A 269 13.04 25.90 -20.44
N ALA A 270 13.37 25.65 -21.70
CA ALA A 270 14.52 24.83 -22.06
C ALA A 270 15.70 25.18 -21.12
N PRO A 271 16.56 24.21 -20.76
CA PRO A 271 17.69 24.46 -19.88
C PRO A 271 18.42 25.68 -20.40
N GLN A 272 18.28 26.80 -19.66
CA GLN A 272 19.01 28.02 -19.99
C GLN A 272 20.48 27.66 -19.85
N ASP A 273 21.27 28.07 -20.82
CA ASP A 273 22.74 28.01 -20.76
C ASP A 273 23.16 28.70 -19.44
N ARG A 274 23.35 27.88 -18.41
CA ARG A 274 23.68 28.35 -17.05
C ARG A 274 25.15 28.79 -16.96
N GLY A 275 25.88 28.77 -18.10
CA GLY A 275 27.29 29.17 -18.18
C GLY A 275 28.28 28.16 -17.59
N ASP A 276 27.78 27.16 -16.86
CA ASP A 276 28.58 26.05 -16.33
C ASP A 276 28.10 24.72 -16.91
N LYS A 277 28.88 24.14 -17.78
CA LYS A 277 28.58 22.86 -18.44
C LYS A 277 28.50 21.68 -17.48
N SER A 278 29.06 21.79 -16.28
CA SER A 278 29.06 20.71 -15.28
C SER A 278 27.65 20.44 -14.74
N THR A 279 26.79 21.46 -14.74
CA THR A 279 25.40 21.43 -14.25
C THR A 279 24.38 21.05 -15.34
N ASP A 280 24.82 20.88 -16.60
CA ASP A 280 23.94 20.45 -17.68
C ASP A 280 23.36 19.07 -17.38
N GLU A 281 22.05 18.93 -17.58
CA GLU A 281 21.35 17.67 -17.42
C GLU A 281 21.44 16.83 -18.70
N ILE A 282 21.79 15.57 -18.53
CA ILE A 282 21.86 14.57 -19.59
C ILE A 282 20.82 13.49 -19.30
N LEU A 283 20.05 13.10 -20.32
CA LEU A 283 19.10 12.01 -20.20
C LEU A 283 19.82 10.67 -20.27
N ILE A 284 19.75 9.91 -19.20
CA ILE A 284 20.32 8.58 -19.06
C ILE A 284 19.20 7.54 -19.13
N HIS A 285 19.46 6.47 -19.86
CA HIS A 285 18.63 5.30 -19.97
C HIS A 285 19.37 4.12 -19.36
N GLU A 286 18.96 3.73 -18.16
CA GLU A 286 19.49 2.55 -17.49
C GLU A 286 18.62 1.35 -17.91
N CYS A 287 19.07 0.61 -18.90
CA CYS A 287 18.34 -0.48 -19.53
C CYS A 287 18.75 -1.83 -18.93
N TYR A 288 17.78 -2.63 -18.58
CA TYR A 288 17.90 -4.01 -18.11
C TYR A 288 17.31 -4.91 -19.17
N VAL A 289 18.16 -5.69 -19.82
CA VAL A 289 17.76 -6.44 -21.02
C VAL A 289 18.38 -7.84 -21.02
N ARG A 290 17.63 -8.81 -21.50
CA ARG A 290 18.13 -10.17 -21.71
C ARG A 290 18.68 -10.29 -23.14
N LEU A 291 20.00 -10.44 -23.25
CA LEU A 291 20.72 -10.55 -24.52
C LEU A 291 21.64 -11.76 -24.50
N ASP A 292 21.79 -12.39 -25.64
CA ASP A 292 22.82 -13.40 -25.91
C ASP A 292 24.01 -12.69 -26.57
N LEU A 293 24.94 -12.19 -25.73
CA LEU A 293 26.13 -11.48 -26.22
C LEU A 293 27.21 -12.45 -26.77
N ASN A 294 27.25 -13.65 -26.20
CA ASN A 294 28.25 -14.66 -26.47
C ASN A 294 27.88 -15.55 -27.66
N GLU A 295 26.64 -15.44 -28.15
CA GLU A 295 26.08 -16.26 -29.25
C GLU A 295 26.05 -17.77 -28.91
N ASP A 296 25.91 -18.12 -27.61
CA ASP A 296 25.82 -19.48 -27.12
C ASP A 296 24.38 -20.04 -27.12
N GLY A 297 23.41 -19.20 -27.48
CA GLY A 297 21.98 -19.53 -27.50
C GLY A 297 21.28 -19.34 -26.15
N LYS A 298 21.97 -18.79 -25.13
CA LYS A 298 21.41 -18.42 -23.84
C LYS A 298 21.36 -16.90 -23.70
N SER A 299 20.25 -16.37 -23.24
CA SER A 299 20.15 -14.94 -22.94
C SER A 299 20.49 -14.66 -21.49
N GLU A 300 21.47 -13.81 -21.26
CA GLU A 300 21.90 -13.33 -19.96
C GLU A 300 21.33 -11.95 -19.68
N LEU A 301 21.15 -11.61 -18.40
CA LEU A 301 20.60 -10.32 -18.01
C LEU A 301 21.73 -9.30 -17.89
N HIS A 302 21.64 -8.23 -18.68
CA HIS A 302 22.62 -7.15 -18.69
C HIS A 302 21.98 -5.83 -18.27
N LYS A 303 22.72 -5.06 -17.49
CA LYS A 303 22.48 -3.65 -17.23
C LYS A 303 23.30 -2.84 -18.22
N ILE A 304 22.65 -2.09 -19.08
CA ILE A 304 23.30 -1.25 -20.08
C ILE A 304 22.89 0.20 -19.84
N CYS A 305 23.85 1.04 -19.50
CA CYS A 305 23.63 2.47 -19.33
C CYS A 305 23.90 3.18 -20.65
N MET A 306 22.88 3.86 -21.19
CA MET A 306 23.00 4.65 -22.40
C MET A 306 22.65 6.10 -22.13
N ALA A 307 23.36 7.01 -22.79
CA ALA A 307 23.09 8.44 -22.73
C ALA A 307 22.64 8.97 -24.09
N GLY A 308 21.78 9.97 -24.07
CA GLY A 308 21.38 10.74 -25.24
C GLY A 308 19.93 10.58 -25.67
N THR A 309 19.51 11.41 -26.61
CA THR A 309 18.21 11.42 -27.26
C THR A 309 18.40 11.25 -28.77
N GLY A 310 18.01 10.11 -29.32
CA GLY A 310 18.14 9.83 -30.77
C GLY A 310 19.48 9.30 -31.22
N SER A 311 20.59 9.88 -30.80
CA SER A 311 21.97 9.33 -30.95
C SER A 311 22.45 8.83 -29.61
N TYR A 312 22.25 7.54 -29.37
CA TYR A 312 22.63 6.92 -28.10
C TYR A 312 24.10 6.53 -28.07
N ARG A 313 24.73 6.68 -26.91
CA ARG A 313 26.06 6.13 -26.61
C ARG A 313 25.97 5.25 -25.37
N ILE A 314 26.61 4.12 -25.40
CA ILE A 314 26.76 3.23 -24.25
C ILE A 314 27.85 3.82 -23.33
N LEU A 315 27.48 4.03 -22.06
CA LEU A 315 28.40 4.51 -21.02
C LEU A 315 29.00 3.35 -20.24
N GLY A 316 28.24 2.28 -20.05
CA GLY A 316 28.68 1.10 -19.31
C GLY A 316 27.76 -0.07 -19.56
N MET A 317 28.29 -1.28 -19.38
CA MET A 317 27.56 -2.53 -19.54
C MET A 317 28.05 -3.53 -18.48
N ASP A 318 27.15 -4.01 -17.66
CA ASP A 318 27.40 -4.95 -16.58
C ASP A 318 26.45 -6.13 -16.68
N GLU A 319 26.95 -7.32 -16.38
CA GLU A 319 26.11 -8.51 -16.19
C GLU A 319 25.54 -8.49 -14.77
N ILE A 320 24.26 -8.77 -14.63
CA ILE A 320 23.55 -8.72 -13.35
C ILE A 320 22.67 -9.96 -13.14
N ASP A 321 22.46 -10.32 -11.88
CA ASP A 321 21.64 -11.49 -11.52
C ASP A 321 20.12 -11.19 -11.53
N SER A 322 19.74 -9.98 -11.11
CA SER A 322 18.33 -9.61 -10.96
C SER A 322 18.06 -8.14 -11.29
N ILE A 323 16.87 -7.84 -11.75
CA ILE A 323 16.42 -6.47 -12.04
C ILE A 323 16.14 -5.74 -10.70
N PRO A 324 16.75 -4.57 -10.43
CA PRO A 324 16.71 -3.92 -9.12
C PRO A 324 15.42 -3.11 -8.85
N PHE A 325 14.32 -3.46 -9.47
CA PHE A 325 13.05 -2.78 -9.29
C PHE A 325 12.02 -3.67 -8.64
N VAL A 326 11.12 -3.03 -7.90
CA VAL A 326 9.96 -3.65 -7.26
C VAL A 326 8.72 -2.81 -7.59
N SER A 327 7.62 -3.46 -7.93
CA SER A 327 6.37 -2.78 -8.29
C SER A 327 5.23 -3.17 -7.37
N MET A 328 4.53 -2.17 -6.85
CA MET A 328 3.35 -2.32 -6.00
C MET A 328 2.11 -1.93 -6.77
N THR A 329 1.11 -2.82 -6.79
CA THR A 329 -0.13 -2.62 -7.56
C THR A 329 -1.34 -2.77 -6.65
N PRO A 330 -2.26 -1.78 -6.56
CA PRO A 330 -3.41 -1.86 -5.65
C PRO A 330 -4.49 -2.82 -6.15
N ILE A 331 -4.74 -2.85 -7.46
CA ILE A 331 -5.76 -3.70 -8.09
C ILE A 331 -5.13 -4.39 -9.29
N ILE A 332 -4.89 -5.69 -9.16
CA ILE A 332 -4.26 -6.49 -10.20
C ILE A 332 -5.20 -6.65 -11.39
N MET A 333 -4.67 -6.43 -12.59
CA MET A 333 -5.31 -6.83 -13.84
C MET A 333 -4.66 -8.13 -14.34
N PRO A 334 -5.42 -9.22 -14.47
CA PRO A 334 -4.85 -10.51 -14.88
C PRO A 334 -4.02 -10.39 -16.15
N HIS A 335 -2.84 -11.02 -16.16
CA HIS A 335 -1.92 -11.10 -17.29
C HIS A 335 -1.34 -9.77 -17.80
N ARG A 336 -1.40 -8.70 -16.98
CA ARG A 336 -0.85 -7.39 -17.30
C ARG A 336 -0.01 -6.87 -16.13
N PHE A 337 1.08 -6.20 -16.44
CA PHE A 337 1.92 -5.54 -15.44
C PHE A 337 1.19 -4.34 -14.81
N TYR A 338 0.58 -3.48 -15.65
CA TYR A 338 -0.15 -2.32 -15.17
C TYR A 338 -1.56 -2.71 -14.69
N GLY A 339 -1.81 -2.51 -13.40
CA GLY A 339 -3.12 -2.71 -12.80
C GLY A 339 -4.05 -1.50 -12.99
N ARG A 340 -5.06 -1.41 -12.11
CA ARG A 340 -5.93 -0.24 -11.99
C ARG A 340 -5.62 0.52 -10.71
N SER A 341 -5.67 1.84 -10.78
CA SER A 341 -5.58 2.71 -9.61
C SER A 341 -6.93 2.85 -8.90
N VAL A 342 -6.91 3.29 -7.65
CA VAL A 342 -8.14 3.65 -6.93
C VAL A 342 -8.75 4.90 -7.54
N SER A 343 -7.93 5.83 -8.04
CA SER A 343 -8.39 7.02 -8.76
C SER A 343 -9.30 6.67 -9.92
N GLU A 344 -8.95 5.68 -10.75
CA GLU A 344 -9.75 5.23 -11.89
C GLU A 344 -11.12 4.64 -11.52
N LEU A 345 -11.33 4.27 -10.26
CA LEU A 345 -12.64 3.78 -9.80
C LEU A 345 -13.60 4.91 -9.49
N ILE A 346 -13.08 6.13 -9.28
CA ILE A 346 -13.83 7.24 -8.68
C ILE A 346 -13.87 8.47 -9.59
N GLU A 347 -12.95 8.57 -10.57
CA GLU A 347 -12.83 9.73 -11.45
C GLU A 347 -14.15 10.13 -12.14
N ASP A 348 -14.95 9.15 -12.58
CA ASP A 348 -16.26 9.37 -13.19
C ASP A 348 -17.26 9.98 -12.19
N ILE A 349 -17.22 9.52 -10.94
CA ILE A 349 -18.07 10.05 -9.86
C ILE A 349 -17.71 11.50 -9.56
N GLN A 350 -16.41 11.82 -9.46
CA GLN A 350 -15.92 13.18 -9.23
C GLN A 350 -16.37 14.13 -10.34
N LEU A 351 -16.30 13.69 -11.60
CA LEU A 351 -16.74 14.48 -12.74
C LEU A 351 -18.23 14.78 -12.69
N ILE A 352 -19.06 13.75 -12.47
CA ILE A 352 -20.52 13.90 -12.37
C ILE A 352 -20.89 14.79 -11.19
N LYS A 353 -20.28 14.55 -10.03
CA LYS A 353 -20.53 15.30 -8.79
C LYS A 353 -20.18 16.77 -8.94
N SER A 354 -19.01 17.09 -9.54
CA SER A 354 -18.59 18.44 -9.83
C SER A 354 -19.60 19.15 -10.77
N THR A 355 -20.07 18.46 -11.80
CA THR A 355 -21.05 19.00 -12.73
C THR A 355 -22.39 19.31 -12.03
N VAL A 356 -22.86 18.39 -11.18
CA VAL A 356 -24.10 18.59 -10.40
C VAL A 356 -23.96 19.74 -9.41
N MET A 357 -22.82 19.83 -8.72
CA MET A 357 -22.53 20.94 -7.79
C MET A 357 -22.52 22.29 -8.50
N ARG A 358 -21.89 22.37 -9.68
CA ARG A 358 -21.87 23.60 -10.52
C ARG A 358 -23.28 24.00 -10.91
N GLN A 359 -24.08 23.05 -11.42
CA GLN A 359 -25.47 23.32 -11.80
C GLN A 359 -26.32 23.75 -10.59
N MET A 360 -26.12 23.16 -9.43
CA MET A 360 -26.81 23.54 -8.19
C MET A 360 -26.45 24.96 -7.78
N LEU A 361 -25.16 25.34 -7.80
CA LEU A 361 -24.69 26.68 -7.47
C LEU A 361 -25.20 27.73 -8.49
N ASP A 362 -25.10 27.40 -9.76
CA ASP A 362 -25.62 28.31 -10.84
C ASP A 362 -27.12 28.50 -10.69
N ASN A 363 -27.88 27.46 -10.36
CA ASN A 363 -29.31 27.57 -10.09
C ASN A 363 -29.58 28.42 -8.84
N MET A 364 -28.81 28.29 -7.77
CA MET A 364 -28.93 29.17 -6.59
C MET A 364 -28.66 30.63 -6.94
N TYR A 365 -27.65 30.94 -7.77
CA TYR A 365 -27.40 32.28 -8.25
C TYR A 365 -28.58 32.83 -9.06
N LEU A 366 -29.16 32.02 -9.96
CA LEU A 366 -30.32 32.40 -10.76
C LEU A 366 -31.59 32.57 -9.92
N THR A 367 -31.74 31.77 -8.87
CA THR A 367 -32.90 31.85 -7.95
C THR A 367 -32.80 33.07 -7.04
N ASN A 368 -31.59 33.41 -6.57
CA ASN A 368 -31.38 34.58 -5.72
C ASN A 368 -31.39 35.91 -6.53
N ASN A 369 -30.90 35.86 -7.78
CA ASN A 369 -30.86 37.01 -8.69
C ASN A 369 -31.73 36.73 -9.91
N ASN A 370 -33.04 36.77 -9.71
CA ASN A 370 -34.00 36.51 -10.78
C ASN A 370 -33.85 37.52 -11.92
N ARG A 371 -33.89 37.03 -13.13
CA ARG A 371 -34.00 37.92 -14.31
C ARG A 371 -35.36 38.54 -14.32
N ILE A 372 -35.39 39.86 -14.60
CA ILE A 372 -36.62 40.64 -14.67
C ILE A 372 -36.76 41.12 -16.10
N ALA A 373 -37.84 40.74 -16.75
CA ALA A 373 -38.24 41.35 -18.03
C ALA A 373 -39.01 42.64 -17.73
N ILE A 374 -38.58 43.74 -18.33
CA ILE A 374 -39.20 45.02 -18.13
C ILE A 374 -39.61 45.60 -19.47
N GLN A 375 -40.67 46.42 -19.49
CA GLN A 375 -41.03 47.20 -20.61
C GLN A 375 -40.17 48.48 -20.64
N ASP A 376 -39.48 48.68 -21.74
CA ASP A 376 -38.52 49.78 -21.88
C ASP A 376 -39.18 51.15 -21.60
N GLY A 377 -38.47 52.01 -20.85
CA GLY A 377 -38.89 53.33 -20.48
C GLY A 377 -40.05 53.49 -19.48
N GLN A 378 -40.59 52.36 -18.95
CA GLN A 378 -41.69 52.37 -17.98
C GLN A 378 -41.23 52.12 -16.53
N VAL A 379 -39.96 51.68 -16.32
CA VAL A 379 -39.33 51.36 -15.03
C VAL A 379 -38.08 52.20 -14.85
N ALA A 380 -37.83 52.71 -13.64
CA ALA A 380 -36.59 53.40 -13.30
C ALA A 380 -35.48 52.37 -13.17
N MET A 381 -34.55 52.33 -14.18
CA MET A 381 -33.46 51.33 -14.24
C MET A 381 -32.52 51.47 -13.06
N ASP A 382 -32.20 52.67 -12.62
CA ASP A 382 -31.26 52.91 -11.50
C ASP A 382 -31.81 52.33 -10.17
N ASP A 383 -33.14 52.43 -9.98
CA ASP A 383 -33.79 51.84 -8.79
C ASP A 383 -33.80 50.32 -8.87
N LEU A 384 -33.98 49.72 -10.07
CA LEU A 384 -33.99 48.27 -10.28
C LEU A 384 -32.61 47.65 -10.16
N LEU A 385 -31.56 48.33 -10.66
CA LEU A 385 -30.18 47.86 -10.59
C LEU A 385 -29.59 47.98 -9.18
N THR A 386 -30.16 48.86 -8.33
CA THR A 386 -29.73 49.05 -6.95
C THR A 386 -30.35 47.96 -6.04
N ASN A 387 -29.75 46.82 -5.97
CA ASN A 387 -30.24 45.68 -5.13
C ASN A 387 -29.87 45.85 -3.65
N ARG A 388 -30.68 46.62 -2.89
CA ARG A 388 -30.54 46.80 -1.44
C ARG A 388 -31.81 46.35 -0.71
N PRO A 389 -31.70 45.74 0.49
CA PRO A 389 -32.87 45.40 1.28
C PRO A 389 -33.75 46.63 1.55
N GLY A 390 -35.07 46.50 1.27
CA GLY A 390 -36.02 47.62 1.43
C GLY A 390 -35.97 48.67 0.36
N GLY A 391 -35.26 48.45 -0.77
CA GLY A 391 -35.25 49.37 -1.92
C GLY A 391 -36.63 49.52 -2.56
N ILE A 392 -36.94 50.72 -3.05
CA ILE A 392 -38.21 51.04 -3.73
C ILE A 392 -37.89 51.22 -5.22
N VAL A 393 -38.59 50.46 -6.07
CA VAL A 393 -38.48 50.55 -7.54
C VAL A 393 -39.67 51.39 -8.05
N ARG A 394 -39.40 52.48 -8.72
CA ARG A 394 -40.41 53.35 -9.28
C ARG A 394 -40.86 52.90 -10.67
N THR A 395 -42.16 52.75 -10.87
CA THR A 395 -42.78 52.36 -12.14
C THR A 395 -43.82 53.37 -12.57
N LYS A 396 -43.97 53.65 -13.89
CA LYS A 396 -44.95 54.55 -14.42
C LYS A 396 -46.35 53.91 -14.55
N GLN A 397 -46.44 52.63 -14.60
CA GLN A 397 -47.66 51.81 -14.64
C GLN A 397 -47.66 50.74 -13.56
N PRO A 398 -48.75 50.08 -13.27
CA PRO A 398 -48.79 48.98 -12.28
C PRO A 398 -47.69 47.94 -12.56
N PRO A 399 -46.91 47.53 -11.55
CA PRO A 399 -45.75 46.65 -11.74
C PRO A 399 -46.07 45.34 -12.49
N ALA A 400 -47.27 44.81 -12.30
CA ALA A 400 -47.72 43.55 -12.96
C ALA A 400 -47.77 43.66 -14.50
N ASN A 401 -47.92 44.88 -15.05
CA ASN A 401 -47.99 45.10 -16.52
C ASN A 401 -46.64 45.41 -17.15
N VAL A 402 -45.70 45.94 -16.40
CA VAL A 402 -44.43 46.44 -16.91
C VAL A 402 -43.21 45.67 -16.45
N MET A 403 -43.37 44.78 -15.48
CA MET A 403 -42.30 43.93 -14.91
C MET A 403 -42.78 42.51 -14.81
N GLN A 404 -42.00 41.58 -15.34
CA GLN A 404 -42.19 40.13 -15.16
C GLN A 404 -40.93 39.51 -14.59
N VAL A 405 -41.02 38.92 -13.41
CA VAL A 405 -39.91 38.18 -12.81
C VAL A 405 -39.86 36.82 -13.47
N MET A 406 -38.71 36.47 -14.10
CA MET A 406 -38.45 35.14 -14.63
C MET A 406 -37.87 34.27 -13.50
N THR A 407 -38.73 33.60 -12.76
CA THR A 407 -38.33 32.76 -11.64
C THR A 407 -37.73 31.44 -12.14
N ALA A 408 -36.51 31.17 -11.76
CA ALA A 408 -35.92 29.80 -11.88
C ALA A 408 -36.45 28.92 -10.76
N GLN A 409 -36.83 27.68 -11.09
CA GLN A 409 -37.23 26.74 -10.04
C GLN A 409 -35.98 26.22 -9.30
N PRO A 410 -35.98 26.16 -7.95
CA PRO A 410 -34.88 25.63 -7.20
C PRO A 410 -34.77 24.11 -7.41
N ILE A 411 -33.57 23.64 -7.78
CA ILE A 411 -33.25 22.19 -7.95
C ILE A 411 -32.45 21.62 -6.80
N THR A 412 -32.25 22.39 -5.74
CA THR A 412 -31.31 22.06 -4.65
C THR A 412 -31.66 20.75 -3.96
N GLU A 413 -32.94 20.45 -3.74
CA GLU A 413 -33.41 19.23 -3.06
C GLU A 413 -33.12 17.99 -3.92
N GLN A 414 -33.45 18.02 -5.20
CA GLN A 414 -33.20 16.93 -6.14
C GLN A 414 -31.69 16.69 -6.33
N ALA A 415 -30.91 17.78 -6.45
CA ALA A 415 -29.46 17.72 -6.58
C ALA A 415 -28.80 17.14 -5.32
N SER A 416 -29.27 17.52 -4.11
CA SER A 416 -28.72 16.98 -2.86
C SER A 416 -28.97 15.48 -2.72
N GLY A 417 -30.12 14.97 -3.13
CA GLY A 417 -30.43 13.55 -3.18
C GLY A 417 -29.51 12.78 -4.14
N LEU A 418 -29.23 13.36 -5.32
CA LEU A 418 -28.27 12.78 -6.28
C LEU A 418 -26.84 12.77 -5.73
N LEU A 419 -26.40 13.85 -5.10
CA LEU A 419 -25.08 13.93 -4.47
C LEU A 419 -24.92 12.89 -3.37
N ALA A 420 -25.93 12.68 -2.52
CA ALA A 420 -25.92 11.64 -1.50
C ALA A 420 -25.85 10.22 -2.10
N TYR A 421 -26.57 9.98 -3.21
CA TYR A 421 -26.47 8.71 -3.95
C TYR A 421 -25.07 8.50 -4.53
N LEU A 422 -24.45 9.51 -5.13
CA LEU A 422 -23.10 9.45 -5.66
C LEU A 422 -22.05 9.18 -4.56
N ASP A 423 -22.25 9.76 -3.37
CA ASP A 423 -21.43 9.44 -2.20
C ASP A 423 -21.54 7.96 -1.82
N SER A 424 -22.75 7.40 -1.81
CA SER A 424 -22.94 5.97 -1.52
C SER A 424 -22.29 5.06 -2.57
N VAL A 425 -22.31 5.45 -3.85
CA VAL A 425 -21.61 4.72 -4.93
C VAL A 425 -20.10 4.81 -4.76
N ARG A 426 -19.56 5.99 -4.38
CA ARG A 426 -18.14 6.17 -4.07
C ARG A 426 -17.71 5.24 -2.93
N GLU A 427 -18.48 5.21 -1.84
CA GLU A 427 -18.22 4.34 -0.70
C GLU A 427 -18.25 2.86 -1.10
N ALA A 428 -19.23 2.45 -1.89
CA ALA A 428 -19.32 1.07 -2.38
C ALA A 428 -18.14 0.68 -3.29
N ARG A 429 -17.64 1.61 -4.12
CA ARG A 429 -16.51 1.35 -5.02
C ARG A 429 -15.15 1.39 -4.33
N SER A 430 -14.95 2.33 -3.39
CA SER A 430 -13.68 2.50 -2.70
C SER A 430 -13.53 1.62 -1.45
N GLY A 431 -14.65 1.28 -0.80
CA GLY A 431 -14.66 0.68 0.53
C GLY A 431 -14.41 1.67 1.67
N VAL A 432 -14.27 2.96 1.37
CA VAL A 432 -14.05 4.02 2.35
C VAL A 432 -15.40 4.63 2.73
N THR A 433 -15.93 4.28 3.89
CA THR A 433 -17.22 4.79 4.40
C THR A 433 -16.99 6.05 5.24
N LYS A 434 -18.01 6.93 5.30
CA LYS A 434 -18.00 8.12 6.18
C LYS A 434 -17.82 7.73 7.65
N THR A 435 -18.35 6.58 8.03
CA THR A 435 -18.21 6.02 9.39
C THR A 435 -16.74 5.66 9.70
N ALA A 436 -16.01 5.10 8.74
CA ALA A 436 -14.58 4.80 8.90
C ALA A 436 -13.71 6.06 9.01
N GLN A 437 -14.19 7.18 8.46
CA GLN A 437 -13.53 8.50 8.56
C GLN A 437 -13.90 9.26 9.86
N GLY A 438 -14.76 8.72 10.72
CA GLY A 438 -15.21 9.38 11.94
C GLY A 438 -16.16 10.56 11.72
N LEU A 439 -16.72 10.72 10.53
CA LEU A 439 -17.52 11.88 10.11
C LEU A 439 -19.01 11.76 10.40
N GLN A 440 -19.48 10.61 10.90
CA GLN A 440 -20.90 10.40 11.21
C GLN A 440 -21.14 10.21 12.70
N ALA A 441 -21.58 11.26 13.39
CA ALA A 441 -22.07 11.17 14.76
C ALA A 441 -23.38 10.35 14.88
N ASP A 442 -24.20 10.31 13.81
CA ASP A 442 -25.46 9.55 13.77
C ASP A 442 -25.27 8.03 13.72
N ALA A 443 -24.11 7.55 13.27
CA ALA A 443 -23.76 6.12 13.32
C ALA A 443 -23.60 5.60 14.75
N LEU A 444 -23.43 6.49 15.72
CA LEU A 444 -23.41 6.15 17.16
C LEU A 444 -24.80 5.76 17.70
N ASN A 445 -25.87 6.02 16.95
CA ASN A 445 -27.24 5.63 17.28
C ASN A 445 -27.63 4.23 16.79
N VAL A 446 -26.70 3.45 16.25
CA VAL A 446 -26.92 2.04 15.93
C VAL A 446 -26.96 1.26 17.25
N ASP A 447 -28.11 0.79 17.61
CA ASP A 447 -28.49 0.20 18.91
C ASP A 447 -27.68 -1.02 19.39
N THR A 448 -26.68 -1.48 18.65
CA THR A 448 -25.80 -2.58 19.06
C THR A 448 -24.34 -2.40 18.59
N ALA A 449 -23.43 -2.45 19.53
CA ALA A 449 -21.98 -2.47 19.29
C ALA A 449 -21.55 -3.55 18.26
N THR A 450 -22.30 -4.64 18.17
CA THR A 450 -22.07 -5.74 17.22
C THR A 450 -22.38 -5.33 15.78
N GLY A 451 -23.45 -4.56 15.54
CA GLY A 451 -23.81 -4.08 14.19
C GLY A 451 -22.78 -3.08 13.66
N MET A 452 -22.30 -2.18 14.53
CA MET A 452 -21.25 -1.21 14.17
C MET A 452 -19.92 -1.89 13.84
N ASN A 453 -19.52 -2.90 14.61
CA ASN A 453 -18.34 -3.69 14.33
C ASN A 453 -18.46 -4.46 13.00
N GLN A 454 -19.64 -4.90 12.63
CA GLN A 454 -19.87 -5.64 11.38
C GLN A 454 -19.75 -4.72 10.15
N VAL A 455 -20.23 -3.49 10.22
CA VAL A 455 -20.09 -2.48 9.14
C VAL A 455 -18.63 -2.05 9.01
N LEU A 456 -17.94 -1.80 10.13
CA LEU A 456 -16.50 -1.48 10.13
C LEU A 456 -15.68 -2.63 9.53
N ASN A 457 -15.98 -3.87 9.87
CA ASN A 457 -15.28 -5.04 9.33
C ASN A 457 -15.45 -5.17 7.80
N GLN A 458 -16.62 -4.87 7.24
CA GLN A 458 -16.84 -4.94 5.79
C GLN A 458 -16.03 -3.86 5.02
N SER A 459 -15.93 -2.65 5.56
CA SER A 459 -15.09 -1.60 4.96
C SER A 459 -13.60 -1.95 5.05
N GLN A 460 -13.18 -2.56 6.16
CA GLN A 460 -11.80 -3.02 6.36
C GLN A 460 -11.38 -4.13 5.38
N MET A 461 -12.28 -5.05 5.01
CA MET A 461 -11.96 -6.15 4.09
C MET A 461 -11.38 -5.68 2.75
N ARG A 462 -11.87 -4.56 2.21
CA ARG A 462 -11.36 -4.05 0.92
C ARG A 462 -9.99 -3.40 1.07
N MET A 463 -9.77 -2.67 2.16
CA MET A 463 -8.46 -2.13 2.49
C MET A 463 -7.45 -3.26 2.76
N GLU A 464 -7.88 -4.31 3.47
CA GLU A 464 -7.07 -5.51 3.69
C GLU A 464 -6.70 -6.20 2.39
N LEU A 465 -7.62 -6.29 1.43
CA LEU A 465 -7.32 -6.86 0.12
C LEU A 465 -6.26 -6.05 -0.63
N ILE A 466 -6.37 -4.70 -0.63
CA ILE A 466 -5.37 -3.83 -1.24
C ILE A 466 -4.01 -3.98 -0.52
N ALA A 467 -4.02 -4.01 0.82
CA ALA A 467 -2.81 -4.21 1.61
C ALA A 467 -2.16 -5.57 1.30
N ARG A 468 -2.97 -6.64 1.22
CA ARG A 468 -2.47 -7.97 0.85
C ARG A 468 -1.90 -7.99 -0.57
N THR A 469 -2.55 -7.30 -1.51
CA THR A 469 -2.04 -7.17 -2.87
C THR A 469 -0.69 -6.44 -2.88
N PHE A 470 -0.55 -5.34 -2.15
CA PHE A 470 0.74 -4.65 -1.99
C PHE A 470 1.82 -5.54 -1.36
N ALA A 471 1.44 -6.31 -0.34
CA ALA A 471 2.37 -7.23 0.31
C ALA A 471 2.92 -8.29 -0.65
N GLU A 472 2.04 -8.90 -1.45
CA GLU A 472 2.40 -9.99 -2.36
C GLU A 472 3.05 -9.49 -3.66
N THR A 473 2.69 -8.29 -4.16
CA THR A 473 3.22 -7.75 -5.41
C THR A 473 4.51 -6.96 -5.25
N GLY A 474 4.81 -6.46 -4.05
CA GLY A 474 5.94 -5.55 -3.92
C GLY A 474 6.69 -5.63 -2.59
N VAL A 475 6.02 -5.59 -1.44
CA VAL A 475 6.72 -5.54 -0.16
C VAL A 475 7.55 -6.82 0.08
N LYS A 476 7.05 -7.97 -0.36
CA LYS A 476 7.77 -9.24 -0.29
C LYS A 476 9.02 -9.21 -1.17
N ASP A 477 8.88 -8.77 -2.42
CA ASP A 477 9.99 -8.68 -3.37
C ASP A 477 11.03 -7.65 -2.90
N LEU A 478 10.58 -6.54 -2.27
CA LEU A 478 11.46 -5.57 -1.64
C LEU A 478 12.35 -6.22 -0.57
N GLY A 479 11.76 -6.99 0.33
CA GLY A 479 12.51 -7.70 1.37
C GLY A 479 13.49 -8.71 0.79
N ILE A 480 13.08 -9.49 -0.24
CA ILE A 480 13.94 -10.46 -0.92
C ILE A 480 15.14 -9.75 -1.54
N LYS A 481 14.93 -8.64 -2.27
CA LYS A 481 16.02 -7.90 -2.90
C LYS A 481 16.99 -7.27 -1.90
N ILE A 482 16.47 -6.74 -0.78
CA ILE A 482 17.35 -6.26 0.32
C ILE A 482 18.21 -7.40 0.84
N PHE A 483 17.60 -8.56 1.11
CA PHE A 483 18.30 -9.74 1.63
C PHE A 483 19.37 -10.25 0.65
N GLU A 484 19.04 -10.37 -0.64
CA GLU A 484 19.96 -10.81 -1.69
C GLU A 484 21.17 -9.86 -1.81
N LEU A 485 20.93 -8.54 -1.80
CA LEU A 485 22.00 -7.55 -1.86
C LEU A 485 22.92 -7.59 -0.64
N LEU A 486 22.35 -7.74 0.56
CA LEU A 486 23.12 -7.89 1.79
C LEU A 486 23.98 -9.16 1.76
N CYS A 487 23.41 -10.30 1.36
CA CYS A 487 24.15 -11.56 1.24
C CYS A 487 25.23 -11.54 0.15
N LYS A 488 25.05 -10.75 -0.92
CA LYS A 488 26.00 -10.67 -2.03
C LYS A 488 27.17 -9.73 -1.75
N TYR A 489 26.87 -8.53 -1.23
CA TYR A 489 27.85 -7.44 -1.16
C TYR A 489 28.42 -7.19 0.23
N GLN A 490 27.69 -7.46 1.31
CA GLN A 490 28.18 -7.25 2.67
C GLN A 490 29.02 -8.44 3.13
N GLN A 491 30.30 -8.45 2.78
CA GLN A 491 31.25 -9.49 3.18
C GLN A 491 31.90 -9.23 4.54
N LYS A 492 31.96 -7.97 4.97
CA LYS A 492 32.54 -7.57 6.26
C LYS A 492 31.47 -7.62 7.35
N GLU A 493 31.89 -8.08 8.52
CA GLU A 493 31.08 -8.02 9.74
C GLU A 493 30.78 -6.55 10.09
N LYS A 494 29.50 -6.22 10.30
CA LYS A 494 29.03 -4.91 10.73
C LYS A 494 28.42 -5.00 12.11
N LEU A 495 28.98 -4.26 13.07
CA LEU A 495 28.41 -4.15 14.41
C LEU A 495 27.19 -3.21 14.36
N VAL A 496 26.03 -3.74 14.66
CA VAL A 496 24.77 -2.97 14.64
C VAL A 496 24.10 -3.03 16.00
N ARG A 497 23.61 -1.89 16.48
CA ARG A 497 22.86 -1.84 17.72
C ARG A 497 21.40 -2.18 17.47
N ILE A 498 20.99 -3.38 17.85
CA ILE A 498 19.62 -3.88 17.74
C ILE A 498 19.09 -4.18 19.13
N ARG A 499 17.90 -3.67 19.46
CA ARG A 499 17.22 -3.84 20.77
C ARG A 499 18.07 -3.48 22.00
N GLY A 500 19.05 -2.58 21.82
CA GLY A 500 19.93 -2.14 22.92
C GLY A 500 21.28 -2.82 22.99
N GLU A 501 21.48 -3.96 22.34
CA GLU A 501 22.70 -4.72 22.27
C GLU A 501 23.45 -4.50 20.94
N PHE A 502 24.78 -4.56 20.99
CA PHE A 502 25.62 -4.56 19.79
C PHE A 502 25.79 -6.01 19.32
N VAL A 503 25.18 -6.31 18.16
CA VAL A 503 25.21 -7.64 17.56
C VAL A 503 26.03 -7.58 16.27
N PRO A 504 27.03 -8.46 16.11
CA PRO A 504 27.76 -8.60 14.86
C PRO A 504 26.86 -9.23 13.79
N MET A 505 26.82 -8.63 12.60
CA MET A 505 26.00 -9.07 11.48
C MET A 505 26.87 -9.54 10.35
N THR A 506 26.73 -10.80 9.96
CA THR A 506 27.43 -11.47 8.85
C THR A 506 26.42 -12.01 7.83
N PRO A 507 25.82 -11.16 6.97
CA PRO A 507 24.76 -11.59 6.04
C PRO A 507 25.19 -12.67 5.04
N PHE A 508 26.45 -12.72 4.69
CA PHE A 508 26.99 -13.74 3.79
C PHE A 508 26.73 -15.19 4.27
N GLU A 509 26.71 -15.41 5.60
CA GLU A 509 26.45 -16.72 6.19
C GLU A 509 24.95 -17.10 6.17
N TRP A 510 24.05 -16.18 5.86
CA TRP A 510 22.60 -16.42 5.87
C TRP A 510 22.08 -17.04 4.59
N ARG A 511 22.88 -17.02 3.54
CA ARG A 511 22.53 -17.59 2.24
C ARG A 511 22.17 -19.07 2.45
N ASP A 512 21.04 -19.49 1.90
CA ASP A 512 20.50 -20.85 1.99
C ASP A 512 19.99 -21.31 3.39
N ARG A 513 20.13 -20.50 4.45
CA ARG A 513 19.65 -20.80 5.80
C ARG A 513 18.32 -20.15 6.15
N VAL A 514 17.90 -19.17 5.39
CA VAL A 514 16.76 -18.32 5.74
C VAL A 514 15.85 -18.14 4.54
N ASN A 515 14.54 -18.35 4.76
CA ASN A 515 13.49 -18.01 3.82
C ASN A 515 12.79 -16.74 4.27
N LEU A 516 12.56 -15.81 3.34
CA LEU A 516 11.91 -14.56 3.66
C LEU A 516 10.39 -14.65 3.46
N SER A 517 9.64 -14.29 4.49
CA SER A 517 8.20 -14.09 4.43
C SER A 517 7.83 -12.67 4.89
N VAL A 518 6.75 -12.12 4.38
CA VAL A 518 6.22 -10.82 4.83
C VAL A 518 5.00 -11.06 5.69
N LYS A 519 5.08 -10.67 6.95
CA LYS A 519 3.91 -10.63 7.82
C LYS A 519 3.15 -9.32 7.58
N VAL A 520 2.11 -9.42 6.77
CA VAL A 520 1.10 -8.37 6.74
C VAL A 520 0.28 -8.54 8.00
N GLY A 521 0.23 -7.52 8.86
CA GLY A 521 -0.55 -7.53 10.11
C GLY A 521 -2.07 -7.58 9.90
N LEU A 522 -2.51 -8.36 8.91
CA LEU A 522 -3.91 -8.58 8.56
C LEU A 522 -4.53 -9.51 9.60
N GLY A 523 -5.42 -8.97 10.39
CA GLY A 523 -6.27 -9.77 11.29
C GLY A 523 -5.79 -9.97 12.72
N THR A 524 -4.63 -9.45 13.13
CA THR A 524 -4.19 -9.54 14.53
C THR A 524 -4.57 -8.32 15.39
N GLY A 525 -5.65 -7.62 15.09
CA GLY A 525 -6.16 -6.54 15.91
C GLY A 525 -5.18 -5.39 16.18
N SER A 526 -5.67 -4.31 16.76
CA SER A 526 -4.80 -3.23 17.25
C SER A 526 -3.79 -3.77 18.28
N LYS A 527 -2.65 -3.08 18.50
CA LYS A 527 -1.69 -3.39 19.57
C LYS A 527 -2.42 -3.61 20.91
N GLU A 528 -3.49 -2.89 21.15
CA GLU A 528 -4.35 -3.04 22.32
C GLU A 528 -5.04 -4.40 22.39
N GLN A 529 -5.58 -4.89 21.28
CA GLN A 529 -6.20 -6.23 21.23
C GLN A 529 -5.16 -7.33 21.40
N GLN A 530 -3.96 -7.17 20.84
CA GLN A 530 -2.85 -8.10 21.06
C GLN A 530 -2.42 -8.12 22.53
N LEU A 531 -2.34 -6.97 23.19
CA LEU A 531 -2.06 -6.87 24.62
C LEU A 531 -3.14 -7.56 25.46
N ILE A 532 -4.41 -7.40 25.10
CA ILE A 532 -5.53 -8.09 25.78
C ILE A 532 -5.40 -9.61 25.61
N LEU A 533 -5.12 -10.09 24.40
CA LEU A 533 -4.93 -11.52 24.12
C LEU A 533 -3.70 -12.10 24.85
N LEU A 534 -2.57 -11.38 24.84
CA LEU A 534 -1.36 -11.80 25.55
C LEU A 534 -1.57 -11.84 27.06
N ASN A 535 -2.29 -10.86 27.62
CA ASN A 535 -2.68 -10.90 29.02
C ASN A 535 -3.60 -12.09 29.34
N ALA A 536 -4.56 -12.38 28.45
CA ALA A 536 -5.42 -13.56 28.59
C ALA A 536 -4.62 -14.87 28.55
N ILE A 537 -3.62 -14.97 27.64
CA ILE A 537 -2.71 -16.12 27.57
C ILE A 537 -1.90 -16.23 28.86
N LEU A 538 -1.32 -15.11 29.35
CA LEU A 538 -0.56 -15.09 30.59
C LEU A 538 -1.38 -15.57 31.79
N GLN A 539 -2.63 -15.12 31.91
CA GLN A 539 -3.56 -15.58 32.94
C GLN A 539 -3.82 -17.11 32.85
N ARG A 540 -3.99 -17.62 31.62
CA ARG A 540 -4.15 -19.06 31.38
C ARG A 540 -2.88 -19.85 31.72
N GLN A 541 -1.70 -19.32 31.42
CA GLN A 541 -0.42 -19.92 31.80
C GLN A 541 -0.27 -20.00 33.32
N LEU A 542 -0.60 -18.92 34.04
CA LEU A 542 -0.59 -18.91 35.50
C LEU A 542 -1.56 -19.92 36.11
N GLN A 543 -2.79 -20.01 35.56
CA GLN A 543 -3.74 -21.04 35.96
C GLN A 543 -3.25 -22.45 35.71
N ALA A 544 -2.58 -22.70 34.57
CA ALA A 544 -1.99 -24.01 34.25
C ALA A 544 -0.89 -24.41 35.25
N ILE A 545 -0.05 -23.46 35.67
CA ILE A 545 0.98 -23.69 36.69
C ILE A 545 0.34 -24.03 38.04
N GLN A 546 -0.73 -23.37 38.45
CA GLN A 546 -1.46 -23.70 39.68
C GLN A 546 -2.05 -25.10 39.64
N LEU A 547 -2.62 -25.51 38.49
CA LEU A 547 -3.16 -26.86 38.30
C LEU A 547 -2.06 -27.94 38.28
N GLN A 548 -0.88 -27.64 37.75
CA GLN A 548 0.26 -28.57 37.71
C GLN A 548 0.98 -28.69 39.03
N GLN A 549 0.70 -27.80 40.01
CA GLN A 549 1.40 -27.73 41.31
C GLN A 549 2.93 -27.68 41.20
N ASN A 550 3.46 -27.44 40.01
CA ASN A 550 4.87 -27.37 39.71
C ASN A 550 5.14 -26.29 38.67
N VAL A 551 6.19 -25.52 38.87
CA VAL A 551 6.64 -24.47 37.97
C VAL A 551 7.26 -25.05 36.69
N TYR A 552 7.76 -26.27 36.73
CA TYR A 552 8.27 -27.03 35.60
C TYR A 552 7.33 -28.18 35.23
N GLY A 553 6.20 -27.86 34.65
CA GLY A 553 5.19 -28.84 34.22
C GLY A 553 5.27 -29.18 32.75
N PRO A 554 4.56 -30.27 32.31
CA PRO A 554 4.57 -30.67 30.90
C PRO A 554 3.85 -29.75 29.96
N VAL A 555 2.99 -28.82 30.47
CA VAL A 555 2.17 -27.91 29.65
C VAL A 555 2.75 -26.51 29.64
N VAL A 556 3.23 -25.98 30.78
CA VAL A 556 3.74 -24.60 30.90
C VAL A 556 5.00 -24.61 31.75
N ASN A 557 6.06 -24.01 31.24
CA ASN A 557 7.35 -23.77 31.90
C ASN A 557 7.58 -22.27 32.11
N LEU A 558 8.53 -21.89 32.98
CA LEU A 558 8.97 -20.50 33.19
C LEU A 558 9.42 -19.84 31.87
N LYS A 559 10.04 -20.62 30.98
CA LYS A 559 10.44 -20.12 29.65
C LYS A 559 9.25 -19.66 28.81
N ASN A 560 8.12 -20.41 28.89
CA ASN A 560 6.89 -20.03 28.16
C ASN A 560 6.28 -18.74 28.72
N ILE A 561 6.31 -18.54 30.04
CA ILE A 561 5.87 -17.32 30.69
C ILE A 561 6.78 -16.16 30.28
N TYR A 562 8.09 -16.36 30.35
CA TYR A 562 9.07 -15.34 29.94
C TYR A 562 8.87 -14.93 28.48
N SER A 563 8.66 -15.87 27.56
CA SER A 563 8.36 -15.58 26.17
C SER A 563 7.05 -14.79 25.98
N THR A 564 6.04 -15.04 26.82
CA THR A 564 4.78 -14.27 26.79
C THR A 564 4.97 -12.86 27.32
N LEU A 565 5.74 -12.69 28.43
CA LEU A 565 6.11 -11.39 28.99
C LEU A 565 6.99 -10.62 28.02
N GLN A 566 7.90 -11.26 27.31
CA GLN A 566 8.71 -10.66 26.27
C GLN A 566 7.83 -10.04 25.19
N LYS A 567 6.91 -10.82 24.63
CA LYS A 567 5.96 -10.33 23.61
C LYS A 567 5.05 -9.21 24.14
N LEU A 568 4.70 -9.26 25.42
CA LEU A 568 3.87 -8.25 26.06
C LEU A 568 4.62 -6.91 26.18
N VAL A 569 5.89 -6.92 26.59
CA VAL A 569 6.76 -5.74 26.69
C VAL A 569 7.07 -5.17 25.29
N GLU A 570 7.39 -6.04 24.32
CA GLU A 570 7.61 -5.66 22.92
C GLU A 570 6.38 -4.96 22.32
N ASN A 571 5.17 -5.54 22.50
CA ASN A 571 3.93 -4.94 21.99
C ASN A 571 3.52 -3.66 22.76
N ALA A 572 3.92 -3.51 24.02
CA ALA A 572 3.73 -2.28 24.78
C ALA A 572 4.67 -1.14 24.32
N GLY A 573 5.65 -1.43 23.45
CA GLY A 573 6.59 -0.43 22.92
C GLY A 573 7.71 -0.05 23.91
N LEU A 574 7.93 -0.87 24.94
CA LEU A 574 8.94 -0.58 25.99
C LEU A 574 10.37 -1.08 25.62
N GLY A 575 10.53 -1.69 24.44
CA GLY A 575 11.82 -2.10 23.88
C GLY A 575 12.32 -3.42 24.44
N SER A 576 13.29 -3.43 25.36
CA SER A 576 13.90 -4.64 25.92
C SER A 576 13.14 -5.18 27.15
N VAL A 577 13.11 -6.48 27.31
CA VAL A 577 12.48 -7.18 28.46
C VAL A 577 13.40 -7.20 29.69
N GLU A 578 14.71 -7.16 29.47
CA GLU A 578 15.73 -7.33 30.51
C GLU A 578 15.60 -6.38 31.72
N PRO A 579 15.17 -5.09 31.55
CA PRO A 579 14.95 -4.23 32.71
C PRO A 579 13.78 -4.65 33.59
N PHE A 580 12.84 -5.44 33.05
CA PHE A 580 11.61 -5.83 33.74
C PHE A 580 11.61 -7.27 34.23
N PHE A 581 12.21 -8.20 33.46
CA PHE A 581 12.20 -9.62 33.75
C PHE A 581 13.53 -10.26 33.34
N MET A 582 14.05 -11.14 34.19
CA MET A 582 15.28 -11.88 33.93
C MET A 582 14.97 -13.20 33.24
N ASP A 583 15.80 -13.60 32.29
CA ASP A 583 15.68 -14.93 31.64
C ASP A 583 15.81 -16.03 32.68
N PRO A 584 14.86 -16.98 32.75
CA PRO A 584 14.91 -18.10 33.72
C PRO A 584 16.16 -18.97 33.63
N GLU A 585 16.78 -19.08 32.43
CA GLU A 585 18.01 -19.86 32.25
C GLU A 585 19.22 -19.15 32.84
N VAL A 586 19.29 -17.84 32.70
CA VAL A 586 20.35 -16.98 33.28
C VAL A 586 20.13 -16.79 34.80
N GLY A 587 18.87 -16.59 35.20
CA GLY A 587 18.52 -16.43 36.61
C GLY A 587 18.78 -17.73 37.45
N ALA A 588 18.54 -18.87 36.87
CA ALA A 588 18.83 -20.16 37.53
C ALA A 588 20.34 -20.39 37.72
N ALA A 589 21.18 -19.87 36.83
CA ALA A 589 22.64 -19.97 36.93
C ALA A 589 23.23 -18.96 37.97
N GLN A 590 22.54 -17.87 38.25
CA GLN A 590 22.98 -16.83 39.20
C GLN A 590 22.43 -16.99 40.62
N MET A 591 21.46 -17.90 40.85
CA MET A 591 21.00 -18.17 42.21
C MET A 591 22.04 -18.98 42.99
N PRO A 592 22.59 -18.41 44.09
CA PRO A 592 23.41 -19.24 45.00
C PRO A 592 22.49 -20.32 45.57
N GLN A 593 22.95 -21.58 45.49
CA GLN A 593 22.28 -22.70 46.14
C GLN A 593 22.33 -22.49 47.66
N LEU A 594 21.29 -21.86 48.19
CA LEU A 594 21.09 -21.79 49.62
C LEU A 594 20.62 -23.15 50.12
N PRO A 595 21.27 -23.73 51.13
CA PRO A 595 20.79 -24.94 51.75
C PRO A 595 19.39 -24.73 52.34
N PRO A 596 18.49 -25.68 52.29
CA PRO A 596 17.13 -25.54 52.80
C PRO A 596 17.17 -25.25 54.31
N LYS A 597 16.85 -23.99 54.69
CA LYS A 597 16.59 -23.66 56.09
C LYS A 597 15.30 -24.36 56.54
N PRO A 598 15.30 -25.04 57.70
CA PRO A 598 14.08 -25.55 58.29
C PRO A 598 13.14 -24.39 58.61
N PRO A 599 11.84 -24.48 58.29
CA PRO A 599 10.89 -23.38 58.43
C PRO A 599 10.75 -23.03 59.91
N THR A 600 10.94 -21.74 60.21
CA THR A 600 10.72 -21.12 61.55
C THR A 600 9.23 -21.23 61.95
N GLU A 601 8.92 -21.28 63.25
CA GLU A 601 7.51 -21.36 63.72
C GLU A 601 6.65 -20.21 63.23
N PHE A 602 7.23 -19.06 62.95
CA PHE A 602 6.53 -17.89 62.35
C PHE A 602 6.14 -18.15 60.89
N GLU A 603 6.98 -18.85 60.11
CA GLU A 603 6.63 -19.22 58.73
C GLU A 603 5.58 -20.32 58.67
N LYS A 604 5.51 -21.19 59.68
CA LYS A 604 4.43 -22.21 59.79
C LYS A 604 3.08 -21.54 60.07
N VAL A 605 3.06 -20.48 60.89
CA VAL A 605 1.82 -19.73 61.19
C VAL A 605 1.41 -18.84 60.00
N SER A 606 2.36 -18.20 59.30
CA SER A 606 2.08 -17.43 58.11
C SER A 606 1.65 -18.34 56.91
N LEU A 607 2.23 -19.52 56.76
CA LEU A 607 1.79 -20.54 55.80
C LEU A 607 0.37 -21.04 56.05
N ALA A 608 0.03 -21.25 57.34
CA ALA A 608 -1.33 -21.63 57.75
C ALA A 608 -2.34 -20.51 57.54
N GLN A 609 -1.93 -19.25 57.74
CA GLN A 609 -2.76 -18.07 57.46
C GLN A 609 -2.97 -17.85 55.97
N VAL A 610 -1.91 -17.94 55.16
CA VAL A 610 -1.96 -17.91 53.70
C VAL A 610 -2.78 -19.09 53.12
N GLN A 611 -2.66 -20.28 53.69
CA GLN A 611 -3.50 -21.43 53.32
C GLN A 611 -4.98 -21.17 53.65
N GLY A 612 -5.28 -20.53 54.80
CA GLY A 612 -6.62 -20.15 55.18
C GLY A 612 -7.24 -19.05 54.26
N GLU A 613 -6.44 -18.06 53.89
CA GLU A 613 -6.83 -17.00 52.93
C GLU A 613 -6.98 -17.58 51.52
N ASN A 614 -6.07 -18.45 51.08
CA ASN A 614 -6.20 -19.13 49.79
C ASN A 614 -7.40 -20.07 49.74
N GLN A 615 -7.76 -20.78 50.84
CA GLN A 615 -8.98 -21.58 50.90
C GLN A 615 -10.22 -20.69 50.82
N ARG A 616 -10.23 -19.51 51.44
CA ARG A 616 -11.33 -18.55 51.31
C ARG A 616 -11.43 -17.98 49.89
N ALA A 617 -10.30 -17.62 49.30
CA ALA A 617 -10.22 -17.15 47.91
C ALA A 617 -10.66 -18.23 46.89
N ILE A 618 -10.32 -19.50 47.15
CA ILE A 618 -10.79 -20.64 46.34
C ILE A 618 -12.33 -20.83 46.51
N LEU A 619 -12.84 -20.74 47.73
CA LEU A 619 -14.27 -20.83 47.98
C LEU A 619 -15.05 -19.65 47.34
N ASP A 620 -14.53 -18.45 47.42
CA ASP A 620 -15.11 -17.26 46.76
C ASP A 620 -15.03 -17.38 45.23
N SER A 621 -13.95 -17.92 44.69
CA SER A 621 -13.82 -18.17 43.26
C SER A 621 -14.73 -19.30 42.77
N GLU A 622 -14.94 -20.35 43.58
CA GLU A 622 -15.94 -21.41 43.30
C GLU A 622 -17.38 -20.91 43.34
N VAL A 623 -17.69 -19.99 44.27
CA VAL A 623 -19.00 -19.34 44.35
C VAL A 623 -19.22 -18.41 43.15
N GLN A 624 -18.16 -17.67 42.73
CA GLN A 624 -18.22 -16.85 41.51
C GLN A 624 -18.33 -17.71 40.23
N MET A 625 -17.58 -18.82 40.17
CA MET A 625 -17.67 -19.75 39.05
C MET A 625 -19.08 -20.38 38.97
N LYS A 626 -19.64 -20.82 40.08
CA LYS A 626 -21.02 -21.32 40.11
C LYS A 626 -22.06 -20.25 39.71
N LYS A 627 -21.85 -18.99 40.09
CA LYS A 627 -22.69 -17.87 39.62
C LYS A 627 -22.52 -17.61 38.13
N LEU A 628 -21.30 -17.72 37.59
CA LEU A 628 -21.02 -17.58 36.17
C LEU A 628 -21.58 -18.77 35.37
N GLU A 629 -21.44 -20.00 35.89
CA GLU A 629 -22.05 -21.20 35.29
C GLU A 629 -23.57 -21.15 35.26
N SER A 630 -24.19 -20.69 36.36
CA SER A 630 -25.63 -20.50 36.40
C SER A 630 -26.10 -19.42 35.45
N GLY A 631 -25.33 -18.29 35.32
CA GLY A 631 -25.63 -17.23 34.36
C GLY A 631 -25.43 -17.66 32.90
N LEU A 632 -24.39 -18.48 32.63
CA LEU A 632 -24.18 -19.08 31.31
C LEU A 632 -25.24 -20.09 30.95
N ARG A 633 -25.67 -20.90 31.94
CA ARG A 633 -26.77 -21.88 31.77
C ARG A 633 -28.10 -21.21 31.51
N GLN A 634 -28.36 -20.08 32.17
CA GLN A 634 -29.55 -19.25 31.91
C GLN A 634 -29.50 -18.64 30.50
N LYS A 635 -28.34 -18.09 30.09
CA LYS A 635 -28.20 -17.54 28.74
C LYS A 635 -28.25 -18.61 27.64
N LEU A 636 -27.78 -19.83 27.90
CA LEU A 636 -27.95 -20.97 26.99
C LEU A 636 -29.41 -21.38 26.88
N LEU A 637 -30.13 -21.38 27.99
CA LEU A 637 -31.58 -21.69 28.01
C LEU A 637 -32.40 -20.61 27.28
N ASP A 638 -32.05 -19.35 27.49
CA ASP A 638 -32.66 -18.22 26.77
C ASP A 638 -32.33 -18.28 25.26
N PHE A 639 -31.12 -18.69 24.89
CA PHE A 639 -30.74 -18.88 23.50
C PHE A 639 -31.46 -20.08 22.88
N GLU A 640 -31.60 -21.20 23.58
CA GLU A 640 -32.39 -22.36 23.12
C GLU A 640 -33.87 -21.99 22.98
N LEU A 641 -34.43 -21.17 23.88
CA LEU A 641 -35.78 -20.65 23.76
C LEU A 641 -35.93 -19.73 22.55
N GLN A 642 -34.98 -18.83 22.31
CA GLN A 642 -34.97 -17.96 21.12
C GLN A 642 -34.82 -18.76 19.81
N VAL A 643 -33.98 -19.79 19.78
CA VAL A 643 -33.89 -20.70 18.63
C VAL A 643 -35.19 -21.44 18.39
N LYS A 644 -35.82 -21.96 19.46
CA LYS A 644 -37.14 -22.61 19.36
C LYS A 644 -38.27 -21.67 18.95
N GLU A 645 -38.26 -20.41 19.41
CA GLU A 645 -39.19 -19.39 18.93
C GLU A 645 -38.94 -19.03 17.46
N MET A 646 -37.69 -18.96 17.03
CA MET A 646 -37.34 -18.77 15.62
C MET A 646 -37.74 -19.97 14.77
N GLU A 647 -37.51 -21.20 15.21
CA GLU A 647 -37.95 -22.42 14.51
C GLU A 647 -39.46 -22.48 14.38
N LEU A 648 -40.23 -22.14 15.45
CA LEU A 648 -41.66 -22.02 15.38
C LEU A 648 -42.16 -20.93 14.44
N LYS A 649 -41.49 -19.77 14.43
CA LYS A 649 -41.82 -18.63 13.57
C LYS A 649 -41.48 -18.89 12.09
N TYR A 650 -40.40 -19.54 11.82
CA TYR A 650 -40.01 -19.94 10.46
C TYR A 650 -40.72 -21.19 10.00
N GLY A 651 -40.97 -22.17 10.87
CA GLY A 651 -41.74 -23.36 10.58
C GLY A 651 -43.21 -23.04 10.23
N THR A 652 -43.85 -22.10 10.93
CA THR A 652 -45.20 -21.63 10.57
C THR A 652 -45.20 -20.86 9.25
N LYS A 653 -44.18 -20.04 8.94
CA LYS A 653 -44.09 -19.35 7.66
C LYS A 653 -43.81 -20.31 6.49
N ILE A 654 -43.01 -21.33 6.69
CA ILE A 654 -42.72 -22.36 5.67
C ILE A 654 -43.98 -23.17 5.41
N ASN A 655 -44.73 -23.58 6.44
CA ASN A 655 -46.02 -24.28 6.31
C ASN A 655 -47.09 -23.41 5.64
N GLU A 656 -47.15 -22.10 5.91
CA GLU A 656 -48.04 -21.16 5.20
C GLU A 656 -47.65 -20.99 3.72
N LEU A 657 -46.34 -20.95 3.38
CA LEU A 657 -45.86 -20.88 2.01
C LEU A 657 -46.06 -22.20 1.26
N GLU A 658 -45.90 -23.35 1.91
CA GLU A 658 -46.21 -24.66 1.33
C GLU A 658 -47.72 -24.83 1.11
N MET A 659 -48.59 -24.41 2.05
CA MET A 659 -50.05 -24.39 1.86
C MET A 659 -50.45 -23.46 0.71
N LYS A 660 -49.86 -22.25 0.61
CA LYS A 660 -50.10 -21.35 -0.52
C LYS A 660 -49.62 -21.92 -1.86
N ASN A 661 -48.49 -22.57 -1.89
CA ASN A 661 -47.99 -23.21 -3.08
C ASN A 661 -48.84 -24.43 -3.48
N ARG A 662 -49.26 -25.25 -2.54
CA ARG A 662 -50.21 -26.34 -2.81
C ARG A 662 -51.56 -25.84 -3.37
N SER A 663 -52.11 -24.79 -2.76
CA SER A 663 -53.37 -24.20 -3.24
C SER A 663 -53.21 -23.56 -4.64
N MET A 664 -52.06 -22.98 -4.96
CA MET A 664 -51.75 -22.46 -6.28
C MET A 664 -51.59 -23.58 -7.31
N ILE A 665 -50.94 -24.68 -6.93
CA ILE A 665 -50.78 -25.85 -7.81
C ILE A 665 -52.13 -26.53 -8.07
N GLU A 666 -52.97 -26.70 -7.03
CA GLU A 666 -54.33 -27.22 -7.19
C GLU A 666 -55.22 -26.32 -8.06
N GLN A 667 -55.12 -24.98 -7.88
CA GLN A 667 -55.84 -24.03 -8.75
C GLN A 667 -55.34 -24.07 -10.19
N GLN A 668 -54.08 -24.32 -10.41
CA GLN A 668 -53.48 -24.42 -11.73
C GLN A 668 -53.86 -25.75 -12.41
N GLN A 669 -53.93 -26.85 -11.65
CA GLN A 669 -54.43 -28.15 -12.13
C GLN A 669 -55.92 -28.10 -12.45
N VAL A 670 -56.74 -27.44 -11.65
CA VAL A 670 -58.19 -27.25 -11.92
C VAL A 670 -58.41 -26.36 -13.14
N ARG A 671 -57.55 -25.34 -13.39
CA ARG A 671 -57.62 -24.54 -14.61
C ARG A 671 -57.22 -25.35 -15.83
N GLN A 672 -56.12 -26.12 -15.74
CA GLN A 672 -55.69 -26.98 -16.86
C GLN A 672 -56.71 -28.07 -17.19
N SER A 673 -57.32 -28.72 -16.18
CA SER A 673 -58.40 -29.67 -16.38
C SER A 673 -59.67 -29.04 -16.95
N GLY A 674 -59.99 -27.79 -16.51
CA GLY A 674 -61.12 -27.04 -17.05
C GLY A 674 -60.93 -26.62 -18.51
N ASP A 675 -59.70 -26.26 -18.90
CA ASP A 675 -59.36 -25.90 -20.29
C ASP A 675 -59.30 -27.15 -21.18
N LEU A 676 -58.79 -28.28 -20.65
CA LEU A 676 -58.83 -29.58 -21.36
C LEU A 676 -60.27 -30.04 -21.58
N PHE A 677 -61.18 -29.84 -20.57
CA PHE A 677 -62.59 -30.16 -20.70
C PHE A 677 -63.30 -29.26 -21.71
N LYS A 678 -62.90 -27.97 -21.81
CA LYS A 678 -63.39 -27.04 -22.84
C LYS A 678 -62.93 -27.44 -24.26
N GLU A 679 -61.69 -27.92 -24.39
CA GLU A 679 -61.16 -28.41 -25.67
C GLU A 679 -61.84 -29.71 -26.10
N ILE A 680 -62.07 -30.65 -25.16
CA ILE A 680 -62.82 -31.90 -25.43
C ILE A 680 -64.27 -31.58 -25.82
N MET A 681 -64.92 -30.62 -25.14
CA MET A 681 -66.30 -30.20 -25.49
C MET A 681 -66.37 -29.43 -26.80
N LYS A 682 -65.29 -28.68 -27.17
CA LYS A 682 -65.15 -28.08 -28.53
C LYS A 682 -64.95 -29.16 -29.61
N GLY A 683 -64.16 -30.17 -29.35
CA GLY A 683 -63.97 -31.33 -30.24
C GLY A 683 -65.25 -32.11 -30.45
N GLN A 684 -66.05 -32.35 -29.41
CA GLN A 684 -67.38 -33.01 -29.53
C GLN A 684 -68.42 -32.17 -30.29
N LYS A 685 -68.41 -30.85 -30.19
CA LYS A 685 -69.26 -29.96 -30.99
C LYS A 685 -68.87 -29.95 -32.50
N GLN A 686 -67.64 -30.13 -32.83
CA GLN A 686 -67.17 -30.26 -34.24
C GLN A 686 -67.54 -31.64 -34.84
N PHE A 687 -67.66 -32.67 -33.99
CA PHE A 687 -68.08 -34.04 -34.47
C PHE A 687 -69.57 -34.15 -34.71
N PHE A 688 -70.41 -33.32 -34.10
CA PHE A 688 -71.88 -33.34 -34.26
C PHE A 688 -72.41 -32.46 -35.40
N ASN A 689 -71.58 -31.54 -35.95
CA ASN A 689 -71.99 -30.64 -37.07
C ASN A 689 -71.40 -30.99 -38.42
N GLY A 690 -70.85 -32.20 -38.57
CA GLY A 690 -70.23 -32.69 -39.82
C GLY A 690 -70.92 -33.89 -40.47
N LYS A 691 -72.28 -33.89 -40.60
CA LYS A 691 -72.95 -34.79 -41.55
C LYS A 691 -73.79 -33.94 -42.48
N GLY A 692 -73.31 -33.74 -43.69
CA GLY A 692 -74.07 -33.13 -44.78
C GLY A 692 -73.19 -32.95 -46.05
N SER A 693 -73.21 -33.98 -46.84
CA SER A 693 -73.11 -34.03 -48.35
C SER A 693 -71.84 -33.60 -49.06
N LYS A 694 -71.35 -34.62 -49.72
CA LYS A 694 -71.02 -34.75 -51.19
C LYS A 694 -69.70 -34.19 -51.69
N GLN A 695 -68.88 -35.12 -52.07
CA GLN A 695 -68.66 -35.66 -53.45
C GLN A 695 -67.47 -34.99 -54.20
N THR A 696 -66.51 -35.87 -54.58
CA THR A 696 -65.66 -35.87 -55.79
C THR A 696 -64.65 -34.70 -55.88
N ASP A 697 -63.40 -34.85 -56.24
CA ASP A 697 -62.74 -35.78 -57.19
C ASP A 697 -61.22 -35.61 -57.08
N PHE A 698 -60.55 -36.69 -57.30
CA PHE A 698 -59.29 -36.97 -58.05
C PHE A 698 -58.07 -36.01 -58.07
N GLY A 699 -56.96 -36.63 -57.81
CA GLY A 699 -55.64 -36.35 -58.42
C GLY A 699 -54.62 -35.76 -57.54
N GLY A 700 -53.59 -36.43 -57.21
CA GLY A 700 -52.59 -37.13 -57.90
C GLY A 700 -51.23 -36.73 -57.34
N GLU A 701 -50.59 -37.74 -56.94
CA GLU A 701 -49.13 -37.96 -57.02
C GLU A 701 -48.08 -37.02 -56.40
N LYS A 702 -47.30 -37.68 -55.66
CA LYS A 702 -45.85 -37.90 -55.57
C LYS A 702 -45.17 -37.29 -54.34
N GLY A 703 -44.80 -38.21 -53.49
CA GLY A 703 -43.65 -38.06 -52.60
C GLY A 703 -42.33 -38.18 -53.41
N PRO A 704 -41.18 -38.43 -52.87
CA PRO A 704 -40.84 -38.83 -51.51
C PRO A 704 -39.52 -38.24 -50.98
N ALA A 705 -39.19 -38.71 -49.82
CA ALA A 705 -37.82 -39.02 -49.31
C ALA A 705 -37.04 -37.87 -48.66
N THR A 706 -36.62 -38.07 -47.55
CA THR A 706 -35.71 -38.90 -46.75
C THR A 706 -34.77 -38.11 -45.91
N ALA A 707 -34.62 -38.62 -44.71
CA ALA A 707 -33.42 -38.72 -43.89
C ALA A 707 -32.98 -37.46 -43.20
N GLY A 708 -32.93 -37.35 -41.88
CA GLY A 708 -32.41 -38.32 -40.91
C GLY A 708 -31.05 -37.87 -40.43
N ARG A 709 -30.97 -37.49 -39.16
CA ARG A 709 -29.95 -37.92 -38.20
C ARG A 709 -29.74 -36.91 -37.07
N THR A 710 -30.13 -37.31 -35.91
CA THR A 710 -29.44 -37.09 -34.65
C THR A 710 -28.23 -38.02 -34.58
N PRO A 711 -27.38 -38.06 -33.54
CA PRO A 711 -26.85 -37.10 -32.58
C PRO A 711 -25.31 -37.21 -32.49
N ASP A 712 -24.64 -36.54 -31.61
CA ASP A 712 -23.65 -37.00 -30.61
C ASP A 712 -22.89 -35.80 -30.02
N GLU A 713 -22.98 -35.73 -28.75
CA GLU A 713 -22.00 -35.79 -27.65
C GLU A 713 -20.51 -35.70 -27.99
N ARG A 714 -19.83 -35.05 -27.03
CA ARG A 714 -18.44 -34.99 -26.55
C ARG A 714 -17.75 -33.69 -26.92
N GLY A 715 -17.44 -32.80 -25.94
CA GLY A 715 -16.54 -33.03 -24.80
C GLY A 715 -15.13 -32.56 -25.15
N VAL A 716 -14.76 -31.44 -24.64
CA VAL A 716 -13.53 -31.16 -23.90
C VAL A 716 -13.72 -29.79 -23.23
#